data_f544a4594a112df1077a002ce9c984d4
#
_entry.id   f544a4594a112df1077a002ce9c984d4
#
_cell.length_a   1.000
_cell.length_b   1.000
_cell.length_c   1.000
_cell.angle_alpha   90.00
_cell.angle_beta   90.00
_cell.angle_gamma   90.00
#
_symmetry.space_group_name_H-M   'P 1'
#
loop_
_entity.id
_entity.type
_entity.pdbx_description
1 polymer ?
#
loop_
_entity_poly.entity_id
_entity_poly.type
_entity_poly.pdbx_seq_one_letter_code
_entity_poly.pdbx_strand_id
1 'polypeptide(L)'
;MASNGVLINNNNNNNSSNLINNNNNNNHTFGSQMSIKWDPKNLEIRTLSVEKTLEPLVMQVTTLVNTKGPSKKKKGRSKRAHVLVAAVEKATENFIQKGEEIALENPDIKDEMLLAVDEVRKAGDSMGKSSREFAEDPCSSIKRGNMVKAARNLLSAVTRLLILADMVDVHRLLKSLQIVENDLDKVKSASSHSELVESFKSFGKNTADLISQAAKRQAELKDPRLRDDLAAARAILKKNCMMLLTASKVYVRHPELSAAKENRDFIFRQVCEAVSAISDVAQGKLESNNGLGVPPFDGPGELAAALDDFDECILMDPLVYNEMRTRPLLEERLESIISGAALMADSSCTRDERRERIVAECNAVRQALQDLLSEYMANAGRREPDEGLDKAIDHMNRKTRDLRRQLRKAVIDHVSDSFLETNVPLLVLIEAAKKGSVNEVEEYAQVFTEHASKLVEVANLACSMSPNEDGVKMVRYAALQIDSLCPQVINAARILAARPRSKVALENMEAFREAWDNQVRILTEAVDDITTIDDFLAVSENHILEDVQKCVVALQVSDADSLDRTAGAIRGRSARVCNVVTAEMDNYEPGNYTERVLEAVTCLRDQVMPNFAGRVERAVDALSSDQRGELDENEFIDASRLVYDGVREIRRAVLLNRTVEELDSETEIEYEDNTYETRSKSSIHTDFDEYPDITGISNTRDAYRLISAEEKERIAEQVETFRTEKNKFDREVAKWDDTGNDIIVIAKEMCMIMMEMTDFTRGKGPLKTTMDVINAAKRISEFGSKLDKFAKQIADQCPESTTKNDLISYLARITLYCHQLNITSKVKADVQNISGNLIVSGLDSATSLIQAAKNLMNSVVLTVKSSYVASTKYPRGGQPISPIVVWRMKAPEKKPLVRREKPEEVRAKVRRGSQKRNIAPIKALSEFQSPAESV
;
A
#
# COMPACT_ATOMS: atom_id res chain seq x y z
N MET A 1 -16.41 -47.88 10.26
CA MET A 1 -17.67 -47.57 9.60
C MET A 1 -17.75 -46.06 9.47
N ALA A 2 -17.81 -45.61 8.22
CA ALA A 2 -18.11 -44.27 7.75
C ALA A 2 -17.22 -43.12 8.27
N SER A 3 -16.17 -42.93 7.58
CA SER A 3 -15.37 -41.71 7.48
C SER A 3 -16.14 -40.62 6.72
N ASN A 4 -16.34 -39.47 7.31
CA ASN A 4 -16.67 -38.26 6.58
C ASN A 4 -15.38 -37.42 6.47
N GLY A 5 -14.65 -37.66 5.37
CA GLY A 5 -13.58 -36.81 4.96
C GLY A 5 -14.14 -35.52 4.36
N VAL A 6 -13.78 -34.40 4.93
CA VAL A 6 -13.96 -33.09 4.34
C VAL A 6 -12.94 -32.97 3.21
N LEU A 7 -13.42 -33.03 1.99
CA LEU A 7 -12.67 -32.72 0.78
C LEU A 7 -12.38 -31.21 0.76
N ILE A 8 -11.16 -30.83 1.11
CA ILE A 8 -10.59 -29.55 0.72
C ILE A 8 -10.27 -29.67 -0.77
N ASN A 9 -11.01 -28.93 -1.56
CA ASN A 9 -10.85 -28.82 -3.01
C ASN A 9 -9.46 -28.28 -3.38
N ASN A 10 -8.54 -29.16 -3.72
CA ASN A 10 -7.40 -28.85 -4.55
C ASN A 10 -7.89 -28.61 -6.00
N ASN A 11 -8.39 -27.43 -6.29
CA ASN A 11 -8.79 -27.01 -7.64
C ASN A 11 -7.89 -25.88 -8.16
N ASN A 12 -6.58 -25.97 -7.98
CA ASN A 12 -5.67 -25.01 -8.61
C ASN A 12 -4.67 -25.60 -9.62
N ASN A 13 -4.83 -26.85 -10.06
CA ASN A 13 -3.90 -27.41 -11.04
C ASN A 13 -4.53 -27.90 -12.36
N ASN A 14 -5.74 -27.44 -12.72
CA ASN A 14 -6.34 -27.85 -14.01
C ASN A 14 -6.93 -26.71 -14.85
N ASN A 15 -6.60 -25.46 -14.60
CA ASN A 15 -7.11 -24.35 -15.44
C ASN A 15 -6.12 -23.80 -16.48
N SER A 16 -4.90 -24.31 -16.56
CA SER A 16 -3.95 -23.87 -17.61
C SER A 16 -4.10 -24.58 -18.94
N SER A 17 -4.86 -25.68 -19.01
CA SER A 17 -5.01 -26.46 -20.25
C SER A 17 -6.37 -26.33 -20.96
N ASN A 18 -7.33 -25.58 -20.42
CA ASN A 18 -8.67 -25.41 -21.03
C ASN A 18 -8.94 -24.01 -21.61
N LEU A 19 -7.93 -23.15 -21.73
CA LEU A 19 -8.07 -21.83 -22.37
C LEU A 19 -7.75 -21.85 -23.88
N ILE A 20 -7.51 -23.02 -24.49
CA ILE A 20 -7.13 -23.10 -25.92
C ILE A 20 -8.31 -23.38 -26.86
N ASN A 21 -9.53 -23.65 -26.39
CA ASN A 21 -10.65 -23.93 -27.27
C ASN A 21 -11.94 -23.19 -26.91
N ASN A 22 -11.93 -21.86 -26.94
CA ASN A 22 -13.13 -21.09 -27.21
C ASN A 22 -12.83 -20.07 -28.32
N ASN A 23 -12.83 -20.59 -29.57
CA ASN A 23 -13.09 -19.78 -30.75
C ASN A 23 -14.54 -19.25 -30.68
N ASN A 24 -14.73 -18.18 -29.93
CA ASN A 24 -15.86 -17.30 -30.17
C ASN A 24 -15.33 -16.07 -30.89
N ASN A 25 -15.63 -16.00 -32.18
CA ASN A 25 -15.62 -14.81 -32.99
C ASN A 25 -16.46 -13.72 -32.33
N ASN A 26 -15.91 -13.01 -31.38
CA ASN A 26 -16.38 -11.69 -31.00
C ASN A 26 -15.59 -10.69 -31.85
N ASN A 27 -16.12 -10.41 -33.04
CA ASN A 27 -15.87 -9.15 -33.69
C ASN A 27 -16.35 -8.04 -32.75
N HIS A 28 -15.44 -7.56 -31.87
CA HIS A 28 -15.62 -6.30 -31.21
C HIS A 28 -15.46 -5.19 -32.26
N THR A 29 -16.57 -4.86 -32.92
CA THR A 29 -16.74 -3.59 -33.58
C THR A 29 -16.73 -2.51 -32.53
N PHE A 30 -15.57 -1.87 -32.36
CA PHE A 30 -15.38 -0.65 -31.56
C PHE A 30 -16.15 0.49 -32.24
N GLY A 31 -17.40 0.66 -31.88
CA GLY A 31 -18.31 1.67 -32.41
C GLY A 31 -19.41 2.03 -31.41
N SER A 32 -19.18 1.82 -30.14
CA SER A 32 -20.09 2.23 -29.07
C SER A 32 -19.75 3.65 -28.62
N GLN A 33 -20.73 4.56 -28.79
CA GLN A 33 -20.69 5.89 -28.16
C GLN A 33 -20.25 5.71 -26.68
N MET A 34 -19.09 6.24 -26.30
CA MET A 34 -18.59 6.22 -24.91
C MET A 34 -19.53 7.08 -24.06
N SER A 35 -20.53 6.46 -23.44
CA SER A 35 -21.34 7.12 -22.42
C SER A 35 -20.58 7.03 -21.08
N ILE A 36 -20.19 8.16 -20.54
CA ILE A 36 -19.62 8.22 -19.19
C ILE A 36 -20.72 7.81 -18.21
N LYS A 37 -20.48 6.73 -17.42
CA LYS A 37 -21.42 6.24 -16.40
C LYS A 37 -21.34 7.01 -15.08
N TRP A 38 -20.53 8.06 -15.00
CA TRP A 38 -20.40 8.88 -13.80
C TRP A 38 -21.56 9.89 -13.72
N ASP A 39 -22.38 9.77 -12.68
CA ASP A 39 -23.50 10.67 -12.46
C ASP A 39 -23.08 11.84 -11.56
N PRO A 40 -23.01 13.08 -12.08
CA PRO A 40 -22.67 14.27 -11.27
C PRO A 40 -23.69 14.57 -10.17
N LYS A 41 -24.87 13.95 -10.20
CA LYS A 41 -25.88 14.10 -9.13
C LYS A 41 -25.46 13.43 -7.82
N ASN A 42 -24.57 12.45 -7.85
CA ASN A 42 -24.07 11.78 -6.65
C ASN A 42 -23.10 12.65 -5.83
N LEU A 43 -22.69 13.81 -6.35
CA LEU A 43 -21.78 14.76 -5.70
C LEU A 43 -20.47 14.14 -5.17
N GLU A 44 -20.00 13.09 -5.84
CA GLU A 44 -18.77 12.38 -5.48
C GLU A 44 -17.56 13.15 -5.99
N ILE A 45 -16.78 13.72 -5.08
CA ILE A 45 -15.53 14.44 -5.38
C ILE A 45 -14.39 13.45 -5.49
N ARG A 46 -13.90 13.19 -6.70
CA ARG A 46 -12.85 12.22 -7.00
C ARG A 46 -11.46 12.82 -7.12
N THR A 47 -11.34 14.14 -7.26
CA THR A 47 -10.07 14.83 -7.52
C THR A 47 -9.75 15.88 -6.48
N LEU A 48 -8.45 16.13 -6.30
CA LEU A 48 -7.91 17.13 -5.39
C LEU A 48 -8.18 18.55 -5.86
N SER A 49 -8.21 18.77 -7.18
CA SER A 49 -8.48 20.09 -7.79
C SER A 49 -9.89 20.56 -7.51
N VAL A 50 -10.89 19.69 -7.64
CA VAL A 50 -12.28 20.00 -7.30
C VAL A 50 -12.41 20.36 -5.83
N GLU A 51 -11.78 19.60 -4.93
CA GLU A 51 -11.78 19.85 -3.50
C GLU A 51 -11.18 21.21 -3.14
N LYS A 52 -9.98 21.52 -3.65
CA LYS A 52 -9.31 22.80 -3.43
C LYS A 52 -10.10 23.99 -3.96
N THR A 53 -10.77 23.81 -5.10
CA THR A 53 -11.55 24.89 -5.72
C THR A 53 -12.85 25.17 -4.94
N LEU A 54 -13.45 24.14 -4.35
CA LEU A 54 -14.66 24.27 -3.54
C LEU A 54 -14.39 24.85 -2.16
N GLU A 55 -13.22 24.61 -1.57
CA GLU A 55 -12.85 24.97 -0.21
C GLU A 55 -13.11 26.43 0.16
N PRO A 56 -12.69 27.45 -0.62
CA PRO A 56 -12.91 28.86 -0.27
C PRO A 56 -14.39 29.22 -0.14
N LEU A 57 -15.23 28.68 -1.02
CA LEU A 57 -16.68 28.92 -0.97
C LEU A 57 -17.28 28.27 0.27
N VAL A 58 -16.93 27.04 0.59
CA VAL A 58 -17.38 26.35 1.79
C VAL A 58 -16.96 27.11 3.04
N MET A 59 -15.74 27.61 3.11
CA MET A 59 -15.25 28.42 4.22
C MET A 59 -16.08 29.71 4.40
N GLN A 60 -16.36 30.43 3.31
CA GLN A 60 -17.14 31.66 3.33
C GLN A 60 -18.60 31.38 3.76
N VAL A 61 -19.24 30.39 3.15
CA VAL A 61 -20.61 29.98 3.46
C VAL A 61 -20.73 29.54 4.93
N THR A 62 -19.78 28.72 5.38
CA THR A 62 -19.80 28.23 6.78
C THR A 62 -19.58 29.35 7.79
N THR A 63 -18.66 30.26 7.49
CA THR A 63 -18.43 31.43 8.34
C THR A 63 -19.70 32.29 8.42
N LEU A 64 -20.41 32.45 7.31
CA LEU A 64 -21.68 33.18 7.27
C LEU A 64 -22.77 32.47 8.09
N VAL A 65 -22.93 31.16 7.93
CA VAL A 65 -23.92 30.34 8.67
C VAL A 65 -23.63 30.32 10.18
N ASN A 66 -22.37 30.27 10.57
CA ASN A 66 -21.94 30.25 11.98
C ASN A 66 -21.82 31.63 12.63
N THR A 67 -22.11 32.73 11.91
CA THR A 67 -22.05 34.06 12.46
C THR A 67 -23.05 34.18 13.65
N LYS A 68 -22.51 34.36 14.87
CA LYS A 68 -23.31 34.55 16.07
C LYS A 68 -24.03 35.91 15.95
N GLY A 69 -25.32 35.91 16.16
CA GLY A 69 -26.08 37.14 16.24
C GLY A 69 -25.54 38.08 17.35
N PRO A 70 -25.82 39.39 17.27
CA PRO A 70 -25.39 40.31 18.30
C PRO A 70 -25.93 39.88 19.66
N SER A 71 -25.10 39.98 20.71
CA SER A 71 -25.52 39.70 22.09
C SER A 71 -26.84 40.43 22.41
N LYS A 72 -27.68 39.87 23.28
CA LYS A 72 -29.06 40.29 23.63
C LYS A 72 -29.30 41.80 23.83
N LYS A 73 -28.27 42.64 23.80
CA LYS A 73 -28.30 44.09 24.04
C LYS A 73 -28.29 44.98 22.81
N LYS A 74 -28.08 44.47 21.58
CA LYS A 74 -28.11 45.32 20.37
C LYS A 74 -28.79 44.55 19.22
N LYS A 75 -30.10 44.88 18.99
CA LYS A 75 -30.78 44.60 17.73
C LYS A 75 -30.18 45.52 16.65
N GLY A 76 -29.50 44.94 15.67
CA GLY A 76 -28.93 45.76 14.59
C GLY A 76 -28.30 44.89 13.50
N ARG A 77 -28.20 45.46 12.28
CA ARG A 77 -27.59 44.88 11.09
C ARG A 77 -26.14 44.45 11.35
N SER A 78 -25.80 43.25 10.93
CA SER A 78 -24.41 42.71 11.04
C SER A 78 -23.55 43.13 9.84
N LYS A 79 -22.67 44.13 10.02
CA LYS A 79 -21.71 44.55 8.97
C LYS A 79 -20.84 43.40 8.48
N ARG A 80 -20.44 42.50 9.38
CA ARG A 80 -19.61 41.33 9.04
C ARG A 80 -20.39 40.33 8.17
N ALA A 81 -21.67 40.10 8.44
CA ALA A 81 -22.54 39.26 7.63
C ALA A 81 -22.69 39.83 6.21
N HIS A 82 -22.89 41.16 6.06
CA HIS A 82 -22.97 41.79 4.75
C HIS A 82 -21.69 41.62 3.89
N VAL A 83 -20.48 41.74 4.50
CA VAL A 83 -19.23 41.53 3.81
C VAL A 83 -19.10 40.06 3.34
N LEU A 84 -19.50 39.10 4.18
CA LEU A 84 -19.47 37.67 3.82
C LEU A 84 -20.50 37.35 2.73
N VAL A 85 -21.67 37.96 2.75
CA VAL A 85 -22.68 37.84 1.69
C VAL A 85 -22.11 38.29 0.35
N ALA A 86 -21.51 39.50 0.31
CA ALA A 86 -20.87 39.99 -0.92
C ALA A 86 -19.71 39.10 -1.40
N ALA A 87 -18.95 38.51 -0.50
CA ALA A 87 -17.89 37.60 -0.84
C ALA A 87 -18.44 36.28 -1.47
N VAL A 88 -19.52 35.72 -0.91
CA VAL A 88 -20.19 34.53 -1.46
C VAL A 88 -20.82 34.85 -2.82
N GLU A 89 -21.48 35.98 -2.99
CA GLU A 89 -22.08 36.44 -4.24
C GLU A 89 -20.99 36.57 -5.33
N LYS A 90 -19.84 37.20 -5.02
CA LYS A 90 -18.72 37.34 -5.94
C LYS A 90 -18.10 35.99 -6.30
N ALA A 91 -17.91 35.08 -5.33
CA ALA A 91 -17.41 33.75 -5.59
C ALA A 91 -18.36 32.95 -6.50
N THR A 92 -19.67 33.07 -6.27
CA THR A 92 -20.69 32.41 -7.10
C THR A 92 -20.66 32.94 -8.54
N GLU A 93 -20.54 34.25 -8.72
CA GLU A 93 -20.43 34.87 -10.05
C GLU A 93 -19.18 34.41 -10.79
N ASN A 94 -18.05 34.27 -10.09
CA ASN A 94 -16.83 33.74 -10.68
C ASN A 94 -17.02 32.27 -11.17
N PHE A 95 -17.76 31.43 -10.41
CA PHE A 95 -18.07 30.07 -10.84
C PHE A 95 -18.98 30.05 -12.06
N ILE A 96 -19.97 30.94 -12.13
CA ILE A 96 -20.86 31.08 -13.28
C ILE A 96 -20.05 31.47 -14.52
N GLN A 97 -19.27 32.54 -14.44
CA GLN A 97 -18.45 33.01 -15.56
C GLN A 97 -17.48 31.92 -16.06
N LYS A 98 -16.75 31.27 -15.14
CA LYS A 98 -15.84 30.17 -15.50
C LYS A 98 -16.56 28.97 -16.08
N GLY A 99 -17.74 28.61 -15.55
CA GLY A 99 -18.57 27.54 -16.10
C GLY A 99 -19.02 27.82 -17.51
N GLU A 100 -19.42 29.06 -17.82
CA GLU A 100 -19.80 29.50 -19.17
C GLU A 100 -18.59 29.47 -20.13
N GLU A 101 -17.41 29.96 -19.70
CA GLU A 101 -16.18 29.85 -20.47
C GLU A 101 -15.84 28.39 -20.83
N ILE A 102 -15.87 27.48 -19.84
CA ILE A 102 -15.61 26.05 -20.06
C ILE A 102 -16.63 25.42 -20.99
N ALA A 103 -17.91 25.77 -20.86
CA ALA A 103 -18.98 25.27 -21.72
C ALA A 103 -18.78 25.69 -23.19
N LEU A 104 -18.32 26.91 -23.46
CA LEU A 104 -18.01 27.40 -24.81
C LEU A 104 -16.83 26.69 -25.46
N GLU A 105 -15.81 26.35 -24.65
CA GLU A 105 -14.60 25.67 -25.12
C GLU A 105 -14.82 24.17 -25.35
N ASN A 106 -15.83 23.54 -24.74
CA ASN A 106 -16.05 22.09 -24.74
C ASN A 106 -17.46 21.71 -25.24
N PRO A 107 -17.68 21.60 -26.56
CA PRO A 107 -18.99 21.35 -27.17
C PRO A 107 -19.68 20.06 -26.69
N ASP A 108 -18.89 19.04 -26.32
CA ASP A 108 -19.40 17.71 -25.98
C ASP A 108 -20.21 17.69 -24.67
N ILE A 109 -19.92 18.60 -23.74
CA ILE A 109 -20.62 18.70 -22.44
C ILE A 109 -21.29 20.07 -22.26
N LYS A 110 -21.36 20.87 -23.31
CA LYS A 110 -21.86 22.24 -23.29
C LYS A 110 -23.24 22.36 -22.64
N ASP A 111 -24.17 21.53 -23.06
CA ASP A 111 -25.55 21.63 -22.60
C ASP A 111 -25.70 21.28 -21.12
N GLU A 112 -25.00 20.21 -20.67
CA GLU A 112 -25.00 19.80 -19.26
C GLU A 112 -24.31 20.85 -18.38
N MET A 113 -23.20 21.42 -18.87
CA MET A 113 -22.47 22.48 -18.16
C MET A 113 -23.32 23.74 -18.03
N LEU A 114 -24.01 24.18 -19.08
CA LEU A 114 -24.89 25.34 -19.03
C LEU A 114 -26.09 25.12 -18.09
N LEU A 115 -26.65 23.90 -18.04
CA LEU A 115 -27.69 23.56 -17.06
C LEU A 115 -27.16 23.67 -15.62
N ALA A 116 -25.94 23.20 -15.35
CA ALA A 116 -25.31 23.30 -14.03
C ALA A 116 -24.99 24.78 -13.67
N VAL A 117 -24.54 25.58 -14.63
CA VAL A 117 -24.36 27.04 -14.47
C VAL A 117 -25.67 27.71 -14.07
N ASP A 118 -26.77 27.36 -14.73
CA ASP A 118 -28.11 27.87 -14.40
C ASP A 118 -28.58 27.45 -13.02
N GLU A 119 -28.26 26.22 -12.58
CA GLU A 119 -28.51 25.77 -11.20
C GLU A 119 -27.72 26.59 -10.19
N VAL A 120 -26.43 26.85 -10.45
CA VAL A 120 -25.57 27.68 -9.59
C VAL A 120 -26.13 29.10 -9.53
N ARG A 121 -26.57 29.68 -10.67
CA ARG A 121 -27.17 31.03 -10.71
C ARG A 121 -28.42 31.09 -9.84
N LYS A 122 -29.36 30.16 -10.00
CA LYS A 122 -30.61 30.10 -9.20
C LYS A 122 -30.34 29.88 -7.72
N ALA A 123 -29.38 29.01 -7.40
CA ALA A 123 -28.98 28.73 -6.02
C ALA A 123 -28.26 29.94 -5.39
N GLY A 124 -27.44 30.65 -6.16
CA GLY A 124 -26.74 31.87 -5.77
C GLY A 124 -27.70 32.99 -5.46
N ASP A 125 -28.70 33.26 -6.31
CA ASP A 125 -29.75 34.24 -6.10
C ASP A 125 -30.55 33.94 -4.84
N SER A 126 -30.93 32.67 -4.60
CA SER A 126 -31.62 32.22 -3.39
C SER A 126 -30.75 32.40 -2.16
N MET A 127 -29.46 32.09 -2.23
CA MET A 127 -28.49 32.29 -1.14
C MET A 127 -28.30 33.77 -0.84
N GLY A 128 -28.10 34.61 -1.87
CA GLY A 128 -27.96 36.07 -1.72
C GLY A 128 -29.19 36.70 -1.04
N LYS A 129 -30.42 36.33 -1.45
CA LYS A 129 -31.66 36.79 -0.83
C LYS A 129 -31.77 36.36 0.64
N SER A 130 -31.65 35.06 0.91
CA SER A 130 -31.77 34.51 2.26
C SER A 130 -30.68 35.02 3.20
N SER A 131 -29.47 35.27 2.70
CA SER A 131 -28.37 35.80 3.48
C SER A 131 -28.55 37.27 3.82
N ARG A 132 -29.10 38.09 2.92
CA ARG A 132 -29.44 39.48 3.19
C ARG A 132 -30.57 39.59 4.22
N GLU A 133 -31.61 38.75 4.10
CA GLU A 133 -32.69 38.70 5.10
C GLU A 133 -32.17 38.30 6.50
N PHE A 134 -31.23 37.36 6.56
CA PHE A 134 -30.56 36.97 7.79
C PHE A 134 -29.63 38.05 8.33
N ALA A 135 -28.86 38.77 7.49
CA ALA A 135 -27.99 39.87 7.93
C ALA A 135 -28.76 41.05 8.52
N GLU A 136 -30.02 41.26 8.08
CA GLU A 136 -30.92 42.28 8.64
C GLU A 136 -31.49 41.88 10.00
N ASP A 137 -31.79 40.59 10.22
CA ASP A 137 -32.31 40.05 11.49
C ASP A 137 -31.62 38.72 11.87
N PRO A 138 -30.39 38.78 12.40
CA PRO A 138 -29.60 37.59 12.73
C PRO A 138 -30.15 36.78 13.93
N CYS A 139 -31.16 37.32 14.63
CA CYS A 139 -31.81 36.65 15.76
C CYS A 139 -32.94 35.71 15.35
N SER A 140 -33.45 35.82 14.13
CA SER A 140 -34.52 34.96 13.61
C SER A 140 -34.05 33.57 13.29
N SER A 141 -34.58 32.55 13.97
CA SER A 141 -34.30 31.13 13.68
C SER A 141 -34.80 30.71 12.30
N ILE A 142 -35.95 31.23 11.88
CA ILE A 142 -36.57 30.96 10.56
C ILE A 142 -35.66 31.49 9.43
N LYS A 143 -35.21 32.76 9.53
CA LYS A 143 -34.30 33.34 8.52
C LYS A 143 -32.95 32.60 8.46
N ARG A 144 -32.46 32.18 9.62
CA ARG A 144 -31.24 31.30 9.67
C ARG A 144 -31.48 29.96 8.98
N GLY A 145 -32.61 29.31 9.24
CA GLY A 145 -33.00 28.05 8.60
C GLY A 145 -33.07 28.18 7.08
N ASN A 146 -33.71 29.24 6.57
CA ASN A 146 -33.78 29.50 5.12
C ASN A 146 -32.41 29.74 4.52
N MET A 147 -31.55 30.49 5.17
CA MET A 147 -30.15 30.70 4.72
C MET A 147 -29.35 29.41 4.70
N VAL A 148 -29.47 28.54 5.71
CA VAL A 148 -28.80 27.24 5.75
C VAL A 148 -29.25 26.33 4.60
N LYS A 149 -30.56 26.32 4.31
CA LYS A 149 -31.12 25.56 3.18
C LYS A 149 -30.58 26.08 1.83
N ALA A 150 -30.58 27.41 1.66
CA ALA A 150 -30.04 28.05 0.46
C ALA A 150 -28.52 27.79 0.31
N ALA A 151 -27.76 27.80 1.41
CA ALA A 151 -26.36 27.49 1.47
C ALA A 151 -26.06 26.06 0.99
N ARG A 152 -26.84 25.08 1.45
CA ARG A 152 -26.73 23.68 1.01
C ARG A 152 -26.97 23.53 -0.49
N ASN A 153 -28.03 24.16 -1.00
CA ASN A 153 -28.38 24.13 -2.41
C ASN A 153 -27.26 24.74 -3.27
N LEU A 154 -26.69 25.87 -2.84
CA LEU A 154 -25.59 26.53 -3.54
C LEU A 154 -24.36 25.63 -3.57
N LEU A 155 -23.96 25.06 -2.43
CA LEU A 155 -22.79 24.15 -2.36
C LEU A 155 -22.99 22.92 -3.24
N SER A 156 -24.19 22.32 -3.25
CA SER A 156 -24.51 21.18 -4.13
C SER A 156 -24.45 21.56 -5.60
N ALA A 157 -24.98 22.70 -5.98
CA ALA A 157 -24.94 23.17 -7.37
C ALA A 157 -23.52 23.48 -7.84
N VAL A 158 -22.72 24.17 -7.01
CA VAL A 158 -21.31 24.45 -7.33
C VAL A 158 -20.47 23.16 -7.36
N THR A 159 -20.71 22.23 -6.45
CA THR A 159 -20.01 20.92 -6.48
C THR A 159 -20.32 20.18 -7.78
N ARG A 160 -21.59 20.18 -8.22
CA ARG A 160 -21.99 19.57 -9.50
C ARG A 160 -21.31 20.23 -10.69
N LEU A 161 -21.24 21.55 -10.71
CA LEU A 161 -20.55 22.31 -11.75
C LEU A 161 -19.05 21.95 -11.81
N LEU A 162 -18.39 21.85 -10.65
CA LEU A 162 -16.98 21.48 -10.56
C LEU A 162 -16.73 20.02 -10.98
N ILE A 163 -17.62 19.11 -10.66
CA ILE A 163 -17.56 17.72 -11.13
C ILE A 163 -17.67 17.67 -12.65
N LEU A 164 -18.60 18.42 -13.26
CA LEU A 164 -18.72 18.53 -14.71
C LEU A 164 -17.46 19.13 -15.35
N ALA A 165 -16.85 20.13 -14.71
CA ALA A 165 -15.56 20.67 -15.16
C ALA A 165 -14.45 19.62 -15.10
N ASP A 166 -14.38 18.79 -14.07
CA ASP A 166 -13.44 17.65 -13.97
C ASP A 166 -13.71 16.60 -15.07
N MET A 167 -14.97 16.39 -15.44
CA MET A 167 -15.33 15.49 -16.54
C MET A 167 -14.81 15.95 -17.92
N VAL A 168 -14.50 17.22 -18.11
CA VAL A 168 -13.83 17.71 -19.34
C VAL A 168 -12.47 17.03 -19.52
N ASP A 169 -11.69 16.94 -18.46
CA ASP A 169 -10.38 16.31 -18.51
C ASP A 169 -10.50 14.80 -18.73
N VAL A 170 -11.52 14.15 -18.16
CA VAL A 170 -11.85 12.75 -18.45
C VAL A 170 -12.22 12.58 -19.93
N HIS A 171 -13.06 13.45 -20.50
CA HIS A 171 -13.42 13.41 -21.93
C HIS A 171 -12.20 13.57 -22.84
N ARG A 172 -11.29 14.49 -22.48
CA ARG A 172 -10.04 14.70 -23.24
C ARG A 172 -9.16 13.46 -23.21
N LEU A 173 -9.04 12.82 -22.04
CA LEU A 173 -8.30 11.57 -21.87
C LEU A 173 -8.94 10.44 -22.70
N LEU A 174 -10.27 10.30 -22.67
CA LEU A 174 -11.01 9.29 -23.46
C LEU A 174 -10.87 9.50 -24.97
N LYS A 175 -10.86 10.75 -25.44
CA LYS A 175 -10.57 11.06 -26.87
C LYS A 175 -9.14 10.65 -27.24
N SER A 176 -8.17 10.94 -26.38
CA SER A 176 -6.78 10.51 -26.58
C SER A 176 -6.66 8.98 -26.62
N LEU A 177 -7.39 8.26 -25.77
CA LEU A 177 -7.49 6.79 -25.78
C LEU A 177 -8.02 6.28 -27.11
N GLN A 178 -9.12 6.84 -27.61
CA GLN A 178 -9.72 6.45 -28.89
C GLN A 178 -8.76 6.64 -30.07
N ILE A 179 -7.94 7.69 -30.05
CA ILE A 179 -6.93 7.93 -31.08
C ILE A 179 -5.85 6.82 -30.99
N VAL A 180 -5.40 6.48 -29.78
CA VAL A 180 -4.40 5.41 -29.55
C VAL A 180 -4.94 4.05 -29.97
N GLU A 181 -6.21 3.73 -29.69
CA GLU A 181 -6.87 2.50 -30.13
C GLU A 181 -6.91 2.39 -31.66
N ASN A 182 -7.31 3.47 -32.36
CA ASN A 182 -7.31 3.50 -33.81
C ASN A 182 -5.91 3.34 -34.42
N ASP A 183 -4.89 3.94 -33.80
CA ASP A 183 -3.51 3.77 -34.26
C ASP A 183 -2.98 2.38 -33.97
N LEU A 184 -3.40 1.77 -32.86
CA LEU A 184 -3.06 0.39 -32.50
C LEU A 184 -3.63 -0.62 -33.52
N ASP A 185 -4.86 -0.40 -34.00
CA ASP A 185 -5.46 -1.20 -35.07
C ASP A 185 -4.70 -1.07 -36.39
N LYS A 186 -4.19 0.12 -36.71
CA LYS A 186 -3.32 0.32 -37.89
C LYS A 186 -1.99 -0.41 -37.74
N VAL A 187 -1.37 -0.41 -36.55
CA VAL A 187 -0.16 -1.18 -36.26
C VAL A 187 -0.40 -2.68 -36.42
N LYS A 188 -1.56 -3.17 -35.96
CA LYS A 188 -1.95 -4.59 -36.08
C LYS A 188 -2.14 -5.02 -37.53
N SER A 189 -2.77 -4.16 -38.33
CA SER A 189 -3.12 -4.43 -39.73
C SER A 189 -1.98 -4.18 -40.73
N ALA A 190 -0.87 -3.58 -40.29
CA ALA A 190 0.27 -3.27 -41.13
C ALA A 190 0.86 -4.55 -41.77
N SER A 191 0.92 -4.58 -43.10
CA SER A 191 1.37 -5.72 -43.90
C SER A 191 2.81 -5.55 -44.43
N SER A 192 3.32 -4.33 -44.44
CA SER A 192 4.67 -4.00 -44.90
C SER A 192 5.47 -3.27 -43.83
N HIS A 193 6.81 -3.33 -43.94
CA HIS A 193 7.72 -2.62 -43.05
C HIS A 193 7.50 -1.09 -43.07
N SER A 194 7.25 -0.52 -44.24
CA SER A 194 7.01 0.90 -44.43
C SER A 194 5.73 1.35 -43.72
N GLU A 195 4.63 0.62 -43.93
CA GLU A 195 3.34 0.83 -43.27
C GLU A 195 3.46 0.72 -41.73
N LEU A 196 4.20 -0.31 -41.24
CA LEU A 196 4.40 -0.51 -39.83
C LEU A 196 5.15 0.66 -39.19
N VAL A 197 6.23 1.16 -39.83
CA VAL A 197 7.02 2.28 -39.30
C VAL A 197 6.18 3.57 -39.25
N GLU A 198 5.37 3.84 -40.29
CA GLU A 198 4.50 5.03 -40.31
C GLU A 198 3.41 4.93 -39.25
N SER A 199 2.69 3.81 -39.18
CA SER A 199 1.65 3.57 -38.18
C SER A 199 2.21 3.62 -36.76
N PHE A 200 3.40 3.05 -36.54
CA PHE A 200 4.04 3.06 -35.23
C PHE A 200 4.54 4.44 -34.81
N LYS A 201 4.96 5.29 -35.74
CA LYS A 201 5.34 6.67 -35.45
C LYS A 201 4.15 7.47 -34.92
N SER A 202 2.96 7.32 -35.54
CA SER A 202 1.72 7.93 -35.06
C SER A 202 1.32 7.37 -33.68
N PHE A 203 1.28 6.05 -33.57
CA PHE A 203 0.96 5.36 -32.33
C PHE A 203 1.88 5.77 -31.17
N GLY A 204 3.22 5.82 -31.39
CA GLY A 204 4.19 6.18 -30.36
C GLY A 204 4.01 7.62 -29.86
N LYS A 205 3.75 8.58 -30.78
CA LYS A 205 3.47 9.96 -30.40
C LYS A 205 2.19 10.08 -29.56
N ASN A 206 1.09 9.51 -30.05
CA ASN A 206 -0.20 9.61 -29.38
C ASN A 206 -0.23 8.83 -28.05
N THR A 207 0.49 7.72 -27.96
CA THR A 207 0.69 6.98 -26.70
C THR A 207 1.51 7.79 -25.68
N ALA A 208 2.56 8.49 -26.09
CA ALA A 208 3.32 9.36 -25.20
C ALA A 208 2.45 10.51 -24.64
N ASP A 209 1.61 11.10 -25.49
CA ASP A 209 0.64 12.12 -25.08
C ASP A 209 -0.41 11.54 -24.10
N LEU A 210 -0.93 10.35 -24.38
CA LEU A 210 -1.84 9.62 -23.49
C LEU A 210 -1.21 9.34 -22.12
N ILE A 211 0.02 8.81 -22.08
CA ILE A 211 0.77 8.53 -20.84
C ILE A 211 0.95 9.81 -20.02
N SER A 212 1.24 10.95 -20.69
CA SER A 212 1.38 12.25 -20.05
C SER A 212 0.05 12.75 -19.45
N GLN A 213 -1.06 12.62 -20.19
CA GLN A 213 -2.39 12.98 -19.68
C GLN A 213 -2.83 12.08 -18.52
N ALA A 214 -2.62 10.77 -18.65
CA ALA A 214 -2.89 9.81 -17.58
C ALA A 214 -2.03 10.08 -16.32
N ALA A 215 -0.78 10.56 -16.48
CA ALA A 215 0.07 10.99 -15.35
C ALA A 215 -0.52 12.18 -14.60
N LYS A 216 -1.03 13.19 -15.33
CA LYS A 216 -1.71 14.33 -14.71
C LYS A 216 -2.96 13.88 -13.96
N ARG A 217 -3.77 13.03 -14.61
CA ARG A 217 -4.98 12.48 -13.96
C ARG A 217 -4.65 11.68 -12.72
N GLN A 218 -3.61 10.84 -12.74
CA GLN A 218 -3.13 10.09 -11.58
C GLN A 218 -2.79 11.01 -10.39
N ALA A 219 -2.12 12.13 -10.64
CA ALA A 219 -1.76 13.10 -9.59
C ALA A 219 -2.99 13.76 -8.95
N GLU A 220 -4.08 13.89 -9.71
CA GLU A 220 -5.33 14.53 -9.27
C GLU A 220 -6.27 13.59 -8.49
N LEU A 221 -6.19 12.28 -8.71
CA LEU A 221 -7.08 11.30 -8.07
C LEU A 221 -6.88 11.25 -6.55
N LYS A 222 -7.96 11.20 -5.80
CA LYS A 222 -7.97 11.08 -4.33
C LYS A 222 -7.79 9.64 -3.86
N ASP A 223 -8.41 8.70 -4.57
CA ASP A 223 -8.37 7.28 -4.22
C ASP A 223 -6.98 6.69 -4.52
N PRO A 224 -6.26 6.17 -3.49
CA PRO A 224 -4.95 5.55 -3.69
C PRO A 224 -5.00 4.33 -4.63
N ARG A 225 -6.08 3.54 -4.60
CA ARG A 225 -6.23 2.35 -5.46
C ARG A 225 -6.30 2.75 -6.92
N LEU A 226 -7.15 3.72 -7.25
CA LEU A 226 -7.25 4.24 -8.61
C LEU A 226 -5.93 4.86 -9.10
N ARG A 227 -5.19 5.51 -8.20
CA ARG A 227 -3.84 6.03 -8.53
C ARG A 227 -2.87 4.90 -8.85
N ASP A 228 -2.89 3.82 -8.07
CA ASP A 228 -2.01 2.66 -8.27
C ASP A 228 -2.38 1.91 -9.55
N ASP A 229 -3.66 1.67 -9.81
CA ASP A 229 -4.13 1.02 -11.02
C ASP A 229 -3.75 1.82 -12.27
N LEU A 230 -3.89 3.15 -12.22
CA LEU A 230 -3.49 4.02 -13.33
C LEU A 230 -1.97 4.05 -13.53
N ALA A 231 -1.19 3.98 -12.43
CA ALA A 231 0.27 3.87 -12.51
C ALA A 231 0.70 2.55 -13.15
N ALA A 232 0.08 1.44 -12.75
CA ALA A 232 0.32 0.11 -13.32
C ALA A 232 0.01 0.07 -14.81
N ALA A 233 -1.17 0.54 -15.20
CA ALA A 233 -1.58 0.58 -16.60
C ALA A 233 -0.63 1.43 -17.47
N ARG A 234 -0.18 2.58 -16.97
CA ARG A 234 0.82 3.42 -17.64
C ARG A 234 2.17 2.74 -17.77
N ALA A 235 2.62 2.03 -16.74
CA ALA A 235 3.88 1.30 -16.74
C ALA A 235 3.85 0.15 -17.77
N ILE A 236 2.77 -0.63 -17.79
CA ILE A 236 2.55 -1.70 -18.77
C ILE A 236 2.53 -1.14 -20.19
N LEU A 237 1.79 -0.05 -20.40
CA LEU A 237 1.70 0.59 -21.72
C LEU A 237 3.08 1.07 -22.20
N LYS A 238 3.85 1.76 -21.35
CA LYS A 238 5.20 2.25 -21.68
C LYS A 238 6.16 1.10 -22.02
N LYS A 239 6.18 0.04 -21.21
CA LYS A 239 7.01 -1.15 -21.41
C LYS A 239 6.66 -1.85 -22.73
N ASN A 240 5.38 -2.13 -22.94
CA ASN A 240 4.94 -2.96 -24.05
C ASN A 240 4.93 -2.23 -25.41
N CYS A 241 4.92 -0.89 -25.45
CA CYS A 241 5.01 -0.15 -26.71
C CYS A 241 6.27 -0.51 -27.53
N MET A 242 7.45 -0.52 -26.93
CA MET A 242 8.70 -0.86 -27.64
C MET A 242 8.77 -2.35 -28.01
N MET A 243 8.27 -3.22 -27.13
CA MET A 243 8.17 -4.64 -27.40
C MET A 243 7.20 -4.94 -28.56
N LEU A 244 6.09 -4.20 -28.64
CA LEU A 244 5.15 -4.30 -29.76
C LEU A 244 5.80 -3.96 -31.09
N LEU A 245 6.66 -2.93 -31.13
CA LEU A 245 7.39 -2.57 -32.35
C LEU A 245 8.31 -3.69 -32.81
N THR A 246 9.13 -4.24 -31.90
CA THR A 246 10.09 -5.31 -32.24
C THR A 246 9.38 -6.60 -32.65
N ALA A 247 8.33 -6.99 -31.91
CA ALA A 247 7.53 -8.16 -32.24
C ALA A 247 6.76 -7.99 -33.57
N SER A 248 6.21 -6.81 -33.84
CA SER A 248 5.52 -6.52 -35.13
C SER A 248 6.50 -6.50 -36.31
N LYS A 249 7.72 -5.95 -36.13
CA LYS A 249 8.78 -6.00 -37.16
C LYS A 249 9.13 -7.44 -37.52
N VAL A 250 9.27 -8.31 -36.51
CA VAL A 250 9.55 -9.74 -36.72
C VAL A 250 8.41 -10.41 -37.45
N TYR A 251 7.18 -10.19 -37.04
CA TYR A 251 6.00 -10.78 -37.67
C TYR A 251 5.85 -10.34 -39.13
N VAL A 252 5.99 -9.07 -39.43
CA VAL A 252 5.93 -8.56 -40.82
C VAL A 252 7.08 -9.16 -41.69
N ARG A 253 8.25 -9.40 -41.10
CA ARG A 253 9.39 -10.00 -41.80
C ARG A 253 9.30 -11.52 -41.98
N HIS A 254 8.70 -12.22 -41.02
CA HIS A 254 8.59 -13.65 -40.91
C HIS A 254 7.18 -14.10 -40.53
N PRO A 255 6.16 -13.83 -41.37
CA PRO A 255 4.76 -14.13 -41.08
C PRO A 255 4.46 -15.63 -41.01
N GLU A 256 5.37 -16.46 -41.53
CA GLU A 256 5.28 -17.92 -41.51
C GLU A 256 5.55 -18.53 -40.12
N LEU A 257 6.16 -17.77 -39.19
CA LEU A 257 6.49 -18.25 -37.85
C LEU A 257 5.33 -18.03 -36.87
N SER A 258 4.74 -19.12 -36.35
CA SER A 258 3.66 -19.04 -35.35
C SER A 258 4.09 -18.29 -34.10
N ALA A 259 5.31 -18.52 -33.61
CA ALA A 259 5.88 -17.83 -32.44
C ALA A 259 5.95 -16.31 -32.63
N ALA A 260 6.19 -15.80 -33.86
CA ALA A 260 6.22 -14.39 -34.15
C ALA A 260 4.80 -13.78 -34.06
N LYS A 261 3.80 -14.51 -34.55
CA LYS A 261 2.39 -14.11 -34.44
C LYS A 261 1.92 -14.10 -32.98
N GLU A 262 2.22 -15.17 -32.24
CA GLU A 262 1.84 -15.33 -30.83
C GLU A 262 2.42 -14.21 -29.96
N ASN A 263 3.72 -13.89 -30.10
CA ASN A 263 4.37 -12.80 -29.40
C ASN A 263 3.72 -11.44 -29.72
N ARG A 264 3.54 -11.14 -31.00
CA ARG A 264 2.86 -9.90 -31.42
C ARG A 264 1.46 -9.79 -30.84
N ASP A 265 0.66 -10.86 -30.97
CA ASP A 265 -0.74 -10.86 -30.55
C ASP A 265 -0.88 -10.81 -29.03
N PHE A 266 0.06 -11.41 -28.31
CA PHE A 266 0.12 -11.30 -26.84
C PHE A 266 0.41 -9.86 -26.40
N ILE A 267 1.50 -9.26 -26.91
CA ILE A 267 1.88 -7.89 -26.53
C ILE A 267 0.81 -6.90 -26.96
N PHE A 268 0.22 -7.11 -28.13
CA PHE A 268 -0.92 -6.31 -28.60
C PHE A 268 -2.09 -6.34 -27.60
N ARG A 269 -2.45 -7.52 -27.11
CA ARG A 269 -3.49 -7.69 -26.10
C ARG A 269 -3.13 -6.98 -24.79
N GLN A 270 -1.89 -7.11 -24.32
CA GLN A 270 -1.40 -6.41 -23.14
C GLN A 270 -1.50 -4.87 -23.27
N VAL A 271 -1.21 -4.35 -24.46
CA VAL A 271 -1.38 -2.92 -24.75
C VAL A 271 -2.86 -2.53 -24.74
N CYS A 272 -3.74 -3.33 -25.35
CA CYS A 272 -5.19 -3.10 -25.31
C CYS A 272 -5.74 -3.12 -23.89
N GLU A 273 -5.34 -4.10 -23.07
CA GLU A 273 -5.74 -4.22 -21.68
C GLU A 273 -5.28 -3.01 -20.85
N ALA A 274 -4.06 -2.53 -21.05
CA ALA A 274 -3.54 -1.33 -20.38
C ALA A 274 -4.31 -0.06 -20.82
N VAL A 275 -4.64 0.07 -22.11
CA VAL A 275 -5.45 1.18 -22.64
C VAL A 275 -6.86 1.14 -22.07
N SER A 276 -7.50 -0.04 -22.01
CA SER A 276 -8.81 -0.23 -21.38
C SER A 276 -8.80 0.09 -19.89
N ALA A 277 -7.77 -0.35 -19.17
CA ALA A 277 -7.61 -0.05 -17.74
C ALA A 277 -7.49 1.47 -17.48
N ILE A 278 -6.74 2.20 -18.31
CA ILE A 278 -6.68 3.68 -18.22
C ILE A 278 -8.08 4.28 -18.43
N SER A 279 -8.86 3.75 -19.36
CA SER A 279 -10.24 4.18 -19.63
C SER A 279 -11.15 3.94 -18.42
N ASP A 280 -11.09 2.76 -17.83
CA ASP A 280 -11.96 2.35 -16.72
C ASP A 280 -11.65 3.14 -15.44
N VAL A 281 -10.36 3.31 -15.13
CA VAL A 281 -9.93 4.16 -14.02
C VAL A 281 -10.33 5.62 -14.23
N ALA A 282 -10.17 6.16 -15.44
CA ALA A 282 -10.57 7.54 -15.76
C ALA A 282 -12.05 7.77 -15.55
N GLN A 283 -12.89 6.78 -15.89
CA GLN A 283 -14.34 6.81 -15.69
C GLN A 283 -14.76 6.45 -14.26
N GLY A 284 -13.81 6.02 -13.39
CA GLY A 284 -14.09 5.60 -12.02
C GLY A 284 -14.90 4.32 -11.92
N LYS A 285 -14.77 3.43 -12.90
CA LYS A 285 -15.38 2.12 -12.84
C LYS A 285 -14.51 1.24 -11.93
N LEU A 286 -14.99 0.98 -10.73
CA LEU A 286 -14.45 -0.02 -9.80
C LEU A 286 -15.13 -1.36 -10.10
N GLU A 287 -14.86 -1.98 -11.24
CA GLU A 287 -15.26 -3.37 -11.44
C GLU A 287 -14.17 -4.26 -10.83
N SER A 288 -14.60 -5.17 -9.96
CA SER A 288 -13.82 -6.15 -9.21
C SER A 288 -13.08 -7.20 -10.07
N ASN A 289 -13.06 -7.03 -11.38
CA ASN A 289 -12.31 -7.80 -12.35
C ASN A 289 -11.37 -6.85 -13.10
N ASN A 290 -10.30 -6.43 -12.44
CA ASN A 290 -9.23 -5.70 -13.10
C ASN A 290 -8.68 -6.55 -14.22
N GLY A 291 -8.91 -6.15 -15.50
CA GLY A 291 -8.35 -6.80 -16.68
C GLY A 291 -6.82 -6.84 -16.73
N LEU A 292 -6.15 -6.28 -15.73
CA LEU A 292 -4.71 -6.32 -15.52
C LEU A 292 -4.23 -7.57 -14.78
N GLY A 293 -5.15 -8.50 -14.40
CA GLY A 293 -4.79 -9.75 -13.72
C GLY A 293 -4.21 -9.54 -12.30
N VAL A 294 -4.25 -8.33 -11.76
CA VAL A 294 -3.82 -8.07 -10.38
C VAL A 294 -4.93 -8.56 -9.45
N PRO A 295 -4.71 -9.60 -8.65
CA PRO A 295 -5.71 -10.04 -7.68
C PRO A 295 -6.02 -8.89 -6.72
N PRO A 296 -7.27 -8.73 -6.25
CA PRO A 296 -7.63 -7.75 -5.24
C PRO A 296 -7.12 -8.19 -3.85
N PHE A 297 -5.80 -8.33 -3.71
CA PHE A 297 -5.17 -8.63 -2.43
C PHE A 297 -4.72 -7.32 -1.77
N ASP A 298 -5.63 -6.69 -1.08
CA ASP A 298 -5.35 -5.61 -0.14
C ASP A 298 -5.18 -6.22 1.26
N GLY A 299 -3.97 -6.59 1.61
CA GLY A 299 -3.71 -7.11 2.94
C GLY A 299 -2.29 -7.64 3.13
N PRO A 300 -1.91 -7.91 4.38
CA PRO A 300 -0.66 -8.60 4.70
C PRO A 300 -0.67 -10.04 4.17
N GLY A 301 0.48 -10.71 4.24
CA GLY A 301 0.59 -12.12 3.89
C GLY A 301 -0.32 -13.00 4.76
N GLU A 302 -0.86 -14.05 4.18
CA GLU A 302 -1.91 -14.88 4.81
C GLU A 302 -1.43 -15.52 6.11
N LEU A 303 -0.20 -16.04 6.14
CA LEU A 303 0.36 -16.69 7.31
C LEU A 303 0.81 -15.66 8.37
N ALA A 304 1.31 -14.50 7.94
CA ALA A 304 1.60 -13.39 8.84
C ALA A 304 0.33 -12.88 9.52
N ALA A 305 -0.76 -12.70 8.75
CA ALA A 305 -2.06 -12.28 9.28
C ALA A 305 -2.64 -13.32 10.24
N ALA A 306 -2.55 -14.61 9.90
CA ALA A 306 -3.05 -15.70 10.78
C ALA A 306 -2.30 -15.74 12.11
N LEU A 307 -0.99 -15.51 12.10
CA LEU A 307 -0.18 -15.42 13.32
C LEU A 307 -0.52 -14.18 14.14
N ASP A 308 -0.76 -13.03 13.50
CA ASP A 308 -1.14 -11.79 14.19
C ASP A 308 -2.53 -11.91 14.81
N ASP A 309 -3.51 -12.46 14.07
CA ASP A 309 -4.87 -12.74 14.57
C ASP A 309 -4.85 -13.76 15.73
N PHE A 310 -3.96 -14.74 15.69
CA PHE A 310 -3.79 -15.71 16.76
C PHE A 310 -3.22 -15.05 18.01
N ASP A 311 -2.14 -14.23 17.88
CA ASP A 311 -1.53 -13.49 18.97
C ASP A 311 -2.52 -12.50 19.64
N GLU A 312 -3.47 -11.94 18.88
CA GLU A 312 -4.57 -11.13 19.43
C GLU A 312 -5.62 -11.99 20.16
N CYS A 313 -5.93 -13.16 19.62
CA CYS A 313 -6.99 -14.03 20.17
C CYS A 313 -6.61 -14.73 21.48
N ILE A 314 -5.33 -14.94 21.75
CA ILE A 314 -4.86 -15.50 23.02
C ILE A 314 -4.96 -14.51 24.19
N LEU A 315 -5.13 -13.22 23.93
CA LEU A 315 -5.29 -12.18 24.95
C LEU A 315 -6.77 -11.99 25.29
N MET A 316 -7.28 -12.73 26.27
CA MET A 316 -8.68 -12.69 26.67
C MET A 316 -8.83 -12.28 28.14
N ASP A 317 -9.99 -11.70 28.45
CA ASP A 317 -10.39 -11.47 29.84
C ASP A 317 -10.81 -12.81 30.47
N PRO A 318 -10.21 -13.25 31.59
CA PRO A 318 -10.61 -14.47 32.30
C PRO A 318 -12.08 -14.51 32.71
N LEU A 319 -12.75 -13.34 32.83
CA LEU A 319 -14.18 -13.26 33.13
C LEU A 319 -15.06 -13.71 31.95
N VAL A 320 -14.55 -13.61 30.72
CA VAL A 320 -15.27 -13.96 29.47
C VAL A 320 -14.86 -15.34 28.96
N TYR A 321 -13.81 -15.94 29.54
CA TYR A 321 -13.30 -17.23 29.10
C TYR A 321 -14.36 -18.33 29.24
N ASN A 322 -14.56 -19.09 28.16
CA ASN A 322 -15.46 -20.23 28.09
C ASN A 322 -14.77 -21.40 27.39
N GLU A 323 -14.41 -22.42 28.16
CA GLU A 323 -13.68 -23.61 27.70
C GLU A 323 -14.29 -24.24 26.44
N MET A 324 -15.62 -24.44 26.45
CA MET A 324 -16.36 -25.12 25.37
C MET A 324 -16.34 -24.38 24.04
N ARG A 325 -16.14 -23.06 24.06
CA ARG A 325 -16.11 -22.22 22.84
C ARG A 325 -14.70 -21.81 22.48
N THR A 326 -13.88 -21.44 23.44
CA THR A 326 -12.58 -20.82 23.25
C THR A 326 -11.51 -21.85 22.89
N ARG A 327 -11.46 -22.98 23.58
CA ARG A 327 -10.49 -24.05 23.29
C ARG A 327 -10.55 -24.53 21.83
N PRO A 328 -11.72 -24.97 21.30
CA PRO A 328 -11.79 -25.44 19.92
C PRO A 328 -11.40 -24.38 18.91
N LEU A 329 -11.77 -23.11 19.18
CA LEU A 329 -11.45 -21.99 18.29
C LEU A 329 -9.95 -21.73 18.21
N LEU A 330 -9.24 -21.70 19.34
CA LEU A 330 -7.81 -21.48 19.38
C LEU A 330 -7.02 -22.67 18.82
N GLU A 331 -7.46 -23.90 19.14
CA GLU A 331 -6.83 -25.11 18.60
C GLU A 331 -7.00 -25.19 17.07
N GLU A 332 -8.19 -24.89 16.52
CA GLU A 332 -8.43 -24.87 15.07
C GLU A 332 -7.56 -23.82 14.37
N ARG A 333 -7.45 -22.60 14.93
CA ARG A 333 -6.61 -21.53 14.39
C ARG A 333 -5.13 -21.92 14.39
N LEU A 334 -4.66 -22.48 15.51
CA LEU A 334 -3.28 -22.93 15.62
C LEU A 334 -2.98 -24.07 14.64
N GLU A 335 -3.85 -25.05 14.50
CA GLU A 335 -3.64 -26.16 13.55
C GLU A 335 -3.65 -25.67 12.09
N SER A 336 -4.41 -24.63 11.76
CA SER A 336 -4.33 -23.99 10.45
C SER A 336 -2.96 -23.35 10.19
N ILE A 337 -2.40 -22.64 11.19
CA ILE A 337 -1.05 -22.08 11.13
C ILE A 337 0.00 -23.18 10.98
N ILE A 338 -0.10 -24.24 11.79
CA ILE A 338 0.82 -25.39 11.74
C ILE A 338 0.73 -26.12 10.40
N SER A 339 -0.46 -26.22 9.80
CA SER A 339 -0.62 -26.80 8.46
C SER A 339 0.14 -25.98 7.40
N GLY A 340 0.07 -24.66 7.47
CA GLY A 340 0.86 -23.77 6.61
C GLY A 340 2.38 -23.91 6.85
N ALA A 341 2.78 -24.00 8.11
CA ALA A 341 4.18 -24.24 8.50
C ALA A 341 4.71 -25.59 8.01
N ALA A 342 3.88 -26.65 8.08
CA ALA A 342 4.24 -27.98 7.57
C ALA A 342 4.45 -27.99 6.05
N LEU A 343 3.59 -27.30 5.29
CA LEU A 343 3.77 -27.15 3.84
C LEU A 343 5.12 -26.49 3.50
N MET A 344 5.51 -25.47 4.27
CA MET A 344 6.79 -24.80 4.12
C MET A 344 7.98 -25.73 4.51
N ALA A 345 7.83 -26.51 5.57
CA ALA A 345 8.85 -27.48 5.99
C ALA A 345 9.02 -28.61 4.98
N ASP A 346 7.95 -29.08 4.34
CA ASP A 346 7.97 -30.18 3.37
C ASP A 346 8.43 -29.73 1.97
N SER A 347 8.61 -28.44 1.73
CA SER A 347 9.14 -27.95 0.46
C SER A 347 10.52 -28.56 0.16
N SER A 348 10.73 -28.94 -1.11
CA SER A 348 11.98 -29.56 -1.58
C SER A 348 13.23 -28.69 -1.41
N CYS A 349 13.02 -27.37 -1.26
CA CYS A 349 14.10 -26.41 -1.09
C CYS A 349 14.42 -26.12 0.39
N THR A 350 13.63 -26.64 1.34
CA THR A 350 13.88 -26.43 2.77
C THR A 350 14.96 -27.39 3.25
N ARG A 351 16.04 -26.87 3.83
CA ARG A 351 17.14 -27.63 4.41
C ARG A 351 16.65 -28.50 5.57
N ASP A 352 17.20 -29.69 5.72
CA ASP A 352 16.79 -30.66 6.75
C ASP A 352 16.86 -30.06 8.17
N GLU A 353 17.93 -29.36 8.51
CA GLU A 353 18.06 -28.67 9.79
C GLU A 353 16.94 -27.63 10.03
N ARG A 354 16.58 -26.87 9.00
CA ARG A 354 15.47 -25.90 9.08
C ARG A 354 14.13 -26.59 9.24
N ARG A 355 13.92 -27.70 8.53
CA ARG A 355 12.72 -28.54 8.66
C ARG A 355 12.56 -29.05 10.08
N GLU A 356 13.61 -29.61 10.67
CA GLU A 356 13.58 -30.11 12.05
C GLU A 356 13.27 -29.00 13.05
N ARG A 357 13.84 -27.80 12.88
CA ARG A 357 13.55 -26.64 13.74
C ARG A 357 12.11 -26.17 13.62
N ILE A 358 11.54 -26.08 12.41
CA ILE A 358 10.13 -25.72 12.20
C ILE A 358 9.21 -26.73 12.90
N VAL A 359 9.47 -28.03 12.75
CA VAL A 359 8.69 -29.10 13.40
C VAL A 359 8.79 -29.00 14.92
N ALA A 360 9.99 -28.73 15.47
CA ALA A 360 10.21 -28.55 16.88
C ALA A 360 9.42 -27.35 17.44
N GLU A 361 9.45 -26.21 16.76
CA GLU A 361 8.70 -25.02 17.19
C GLU A 361 7.19 -25.21 17.04
N CYS A 362 6.69 -25.91 16.02
CA CYS A 362 5.27 -26.27 15.91
C CYS A 362 4.80 -27.10 17.12
N ASN A 363 5.61 -28.04 17.57
CA ASN A 363 5.29 -28.84 18.77
C ASN A 363 5.38 -27.99 20.04
N ALA A 364 6.36 -27.09 20.14
CA ALA A 364 6.50 -26.17 21.28
C ALA A 364 5.32 -25.20 21.40
N VAL A 365 4.82 -24.68 20.28
CA VAL A 365 3.65 -23.80 20.24
C VAL A 365 2.37 -24.56 20.64
N ARG A 366 2.19 -25.82 20.20
CA ARG A 366 1.08 -26.68 20.65
C ARG A 366 1.09 -26.88 22.16
N GLN A 367 2.27 -27.17 22.72
CA GLN A 367 2.41 -27.38 24.17
C GLN A 367 2.12 -26.06 24.93
N ALA A 368 2.67 -24.95 24.48
CA ALA A 368 2.44 -23.63 25.08
C ALA A 368 0.95 -23.24 25.06
N LEU A 369 0.19 -23.61 24.01
CA LEU A 369 -1.26 -23.39 23.97
C LEU A 369 -1.98 -24.24 25.02
N GLN A 370 -1.62 -25.51 25.22
CA GLN A 370 -2.24 -26.35 26.23
C GLN A 370 -1.97 -25.82 27.65
N ASP A 371 -0.75 -25.36 27.91
CA ASP A 371 -0.38 -24.73 29.18
C ASP A 371 -1.19 -23.45 29.41
N LEU A 372 -1.30 -22.59 28.39
CA LEU A 372 -2.10 -21.36 28.45
C LEU A 372 -3.58 -21.62 28.70
N LEU A 373 -4.19 -22.58 28.00
CA LEU A 373 -5.60 -22.96 28.20
C LEU A 373 -5.84 -23.51 29.60
N SER A 374 -4.89 -24.25 30.18
CA SER A 374 -4.95 -24.75 31.55
C SER A 374 -4.93 -23.60 32.56
N GLU A 375 -4.11 -22.58 32.34
CA GLU A 375 -4.08 -21.39 33.18
C GLU A 375 -5.35 -20.53 33.04
N TYR A 376 -5.91 -20.39 31.85
CA TYR A 376 -7.20 -19.72 31.66
C TYR A 376 -8.33 -20.45 32.39
N MET A 377 -8.35 -21.78 32.37
CA MET A 377 -9.32 -22.56 33.08
C MET A 377 -9.19 -22.40 34.61
N ALA A 378 -7.96 -22.34 35.12
CA ALA A 378 -7.70 -22.13 36.56
C ALA A 378 -8.09 -20.71 37.04
N ASN A 379 -8.04 -19.71 36.13
CA ASN A 379 -8.39 -18.33 36.39
C ASN A 379 -9.82 -17.92 35.95
N ALA A 380 -10.59 -18.86 35.42
CA ALA A 380 -11.93 -18.56 34.90
C ALA A 380 -12.83 -17.93 35.98
N GLY A 381 -13.42 -16.78 35.69
CA GLY A 381 -14.31 -16.06 36.63
C GLY A 381 -13.60 -15.23 37.71
N ARG A 382 -12.27 -15.15 37.71
CA ARG A 382 -11.52 -14.30 38.65
C ARG A 382 -11.34 -12.88 38.06
N ARG A 383 -11.53 -11.85 38.89
CA ARG A 383 -11.32 -10.45 38.48
C ARG A 383 -9.83 -10.06 38.39
N GLU A 384 -8.98 -10.68 39.17
CA GLU A 384 -7.55 -10.48 39.15
C GLU A 384 -6.90 -11.80 38.69
N PRO A 385 -6.29 -11.85 37.52
CA PRO A 385 -5.58 -13.03 37.05
C PRO A 385 -4.35 -13.30 37.94
N ASP A 386 -4.00 -14.57 38.08
CA ASP A 386 -2.79 -14.99 38.76
C ASP A 386 -1.55 -14.71 37.90
N GLU A 387 -0.41 -14.50 38.53
CA GLU A 387 0.91 -14.32 37.84
C GLU A 387 1.22 -15.51 36.91
N GLY A 388 0.64 -16.71 37.17
CA GLY A 388 0.74 -17.88 36.32
C GLY A 388 0.18 -17.66 34.91
N LEU A 389 -0.98 -17.02 34.80
CA LEU A 389 -1.60 -16.71 33.50
C LEU A 389 -0.75 -15.71 32.70
N ASP A 390 -0.22 -14.67 33.34
CA ASP A 390 0.66 -13.71 32.66
C ASP A 390 1.91 -14.40 32.12
N LYS A 391 2.51 -15.31 32.89
CA LYS A 391 3.68 -16.11 32.45
C LYS A 391 3.34 -17.05 31.29
N ALA A 392 2.16 -17.68 31.31
CA ALA A 392 1.73 -18.56 30.24
C ALA A 392 1.47 -17.77 28.92
N ILE A 393 0.87 -16.58 29.01
CA ILE A 393 0.70 -15.66 27.87
C ILE A 393 2.07 -15.24 27.32
N ASP A 394 3.01 -14.84 28.16
CA ASP A 394 4.36 -14.45 27.74
C ASP A 394 5.12 -15.65 27.12
N HIS A 395 4.92 -16.86 27.66
CA HIS A 395 5.49 -18.07 27.08
C HIS A 395 4.92 -18.38 25.69
N MET A 396 3.59 -18.30 25.54
CA MET A 396 2.90 -18.50 24.27
C MET A 396 3.40 -17.50 23.22
N ASN A 397 3.44 -16.20 23.58
CA ASN A 397 3.92 -15.14 22.68
C ASN A 397 5.39 -15.32 22.27
N ARG A 398 6.23 -15.90 23.12
CA ARG A 398 7.61 -16.26 22.74
C ARG A 398 7.61 -17.40 21.72
N LYS A 399 6.81 -18.44 21.95
CA LYS A 399 6.78 -19.59 21.04
C LYS A 399 6.20 -19.29 19.68
N THR A 400 5.14 -18.46 19.59
CA THR A 400 4.65 -17.97 18.30
C THR A 400 5.69 -17.11 17.59
N ARG A 401 6.43 -16.29 18.30
CA ARG A 401 7.54 -15.49 17.75
C ARG A 401 8.68 -16.37 17.23
N ASP A 402 9.07 -17.41 17.97
CA ASP A 402 10.12 -18.34 17.56
C ASP A 402 9.70 -19.10 16.29
N LEU A 403 8.46 -19.62 16.24
CA LEU A 403 7.91 -20.25 15.03
C LEU A 403 7.93 -19.27 13.84
N ARG A 404 7.40 -18.06 14.01
CA ARG A 404 7.37 -17.01 12.98
C ARG A 404 8.78 -16.74 12.43
N ARG A 405 9.79 -16.72 13.29
CA ARG A 405 11.17 -16.49 12.91
C ARG A 405 11.74 -17.67 12.10
N GLN A 406 11.48 -18.92 12.50
CA GLN A 406 11.94 -20.08 11.72
C GLN A 406 11.28 -20.12 10.33
N LEU A 407 10.00 -19.77 10.22
CA LEU A 407 9.31 -19.68 8.95
C LEU A 407 9.88 -18.56 8.05
N ARG A 408 10.19 -17.38 8.61
CA ARG A 408 10.86 -16.32 7.84
C ARG A 408 12.24 -16.74 7.37
N LYS A 409 13.03 -17.41 8.22
CA LYS A 409 14.35 -17.94 7.83
C LYS A 409 14.23 -18.98 6.73
N ALA A 410 13.20 -19.86 6.77
CA ALA A 410 12.94 -20.81 5.69
C ALA A 410 12.64 -20.11 4.36
N VAL A 411 11.81 -19.06 4.38
CA VAL A 411 11.54 -18.24 3.17
C VAL A 411 12.83 -17.65 2.62
N ILE A 412 13.69 -17.12 3.48
CA ILE A 412 14.97 -16.52 3.06
C ILE A 412 15.94 -17.58 2.54
N ASP A 413 15.95 -18.81 3.09
CA ASP A 413 16.70 -19.93 2.53
C ASP A 413 16.30 -20.15 1.05
N HIS A 414 14.99 -20.22 0.76
CA HIS A 414 14.47 -20.37 -0.60
C HIS A 414 14.82 -19.17 -1.51
N VAL A 415 14.65 -17.94 -1.00
CA VAL A 415 14.98 -16.72 -1.73
C VAL A 415 16.48 -16.67 -2.04
N SER A 416 17.34 -16.99 -1.08
CA SER A 416 18.78 -16.97 -1.23
C SER A 416 19.28 -17.95 -2.30
N ASP A 417 18.65 -19.12 -2.41
CA ASP A 417 19.05 -20.14 -3.39
C ASP A 417 18.43 -19.88 -4.78
N SER A 418 17.14 -19.51 -4.84
CA SER A 418 16.42 -19.34 -6.12
C SER A 418 16.80 -18.06 -6.86
N PHE A 419 17.21 -17.01 -6.15
CA PHE A 419 17.58 -15.71 -6.75
C PHE A 419 19.10 -15.54 -6.92
N LEU A 420 19.90 -16.60 -6.80
CA LEU A 420 21.35 -16.51 -6.91
C LEU A 420 21.83 -16.40 -8.35
N GLU A 421 21.34 -17.29 -9.23
CA GLU A 421 21.77 -17.41 -10.62
C GLU A 421 20.60 -17.25 -11.59
N THR A 422 19.90 -16.14 -11.50
CA THR A 422 18.65 -15.92 -12.23
C THR A 422 18.82 -15.79 -13.75
N ASN A 423 20.02 -15.45 -14.23
CA ASN A 423 20.26 -15.18 -15.66
C ASN A 423 20.82 -16.39 -16.44
N VAL A 424 21.37 -17.39 -15.75
CA VAL A 424 21.99 -18.53 -16.40
C VAL A 424 21.05 -19.31 -17.33
N PRO A 425 19.81 -19.66 -16.92
CA PRO A 425 18.88 -20.36 -17.80
C PRO A 425 18.53 -19.58 -19.07
N LEU A 426 18.42 -18.27 -18.97
CA LEU A 426 18.17 -17.39 -20.12
C LEU A 426 19.35 -17.35 -21.07
N LEU A 427 20.58 -17.21 -20.55
CA LEU A 427 21.80 -17.15 -21.38
C LEU A 427 22.01 -18.45 -22.16
N VAL A 428 21.79 -19.61 -21.55
CA VAL A 428 21.88 -20.91 -22.19
C VAL A 428 20.82 -21.06 -23.30
N LEU A 429 19.58 -20.63 -23.04
CA LEU A 429 18.49 -20.59 -24.03
C LEU A 429 18.85 -19.72 -25.24
N ILE A 430 19.40 -18.50 -24.99
CA ILE A 430 19.81 -17.58 -26.05
C ILE A 430 20.96 -18.16 -26.88
N GLU A 431 21.91 -18.80 -26.25
CA GLU A 431 23.06 -19.39 -26.94
C GLU A 431 22.63 -20.54 -27.86
N ALA A 432 21.74 -21.43 -27.40
CA ALA A 432 21.12 -22.45 -28.23
C ALA A 432 20.37 -21.86 -29.43
N ALA A 433 19.62 -20.75 -29.18
CA ALA A 433 18.90 -20.06 -30.24
C ALA A 433 19.84 -19.43 -31.29
N LYS A 434 20.96 -18.83 -30.88
CA LYS A 434 22.01 -18.29 -31.78
C LYS A 434 22.64 -19.35 -32.63
N LYS A 435 22.86 -20.58 -32.09
CA LYS A 435 23.37 -21.75 -32.85
C LYS A 435 22.36 -22.25 -33.87
N GLY A 436 21.06 -21.91 -33.71
CA GLY A 436 19.98 -22.40 -34.58
C GLY A 436 19.55 -23.85 -34.28
N SER A 437 19.85 -24.36 -33.09
CA SER A 437 19.47 -25.71 -32.65
C SER A 437 18.06 -25.70 -32.06
N VAL A 438 17.05 -26.02 -32.85
CA VAL A 438 15.64 -26.02 -32.42
C VAL A 438 15.41 -27.02 -31.29
N ASN A 439 16.05 -28.19 -31.31
CA ASN A 439 15.88 -29.21 -30.28
C ASN A 439 16.45 -28.75 -28.92
N GLU A 440 17.66 -28.17 -28.92
CA GLU A 440 18.25 -27.61 -27.70
C GLU A 440 17.40 -26.44 -27.15
N VAL A 441 16.83 -25.61 -28.03
CA VAL A 441 15.91 -24.50 -27.58
C VAL A 441 14.67 -25.04 -26.88
N GLU A 442 14.07 -26.16 -27.36
CA GLU A 442 12.89 -26.73 -26.67
C GLU A 442 13.28 -27.38 -25.34
N GLU A 443 14.43 -28.01 -25.23
CA GLU A 443 14.96 -28.57 -23.98
C GLU A 443 15.21 -27.45 -22.95
N TYR A 444 15.94 -26.40 -23.34
CA TYR A 444 16.24 -25.28 -22.45
C TYR A 444 15.03 -24.38 -22.18
N ALA A 445 14.04 -24.36 -23.07
CA ALA A 445 12.77 -23.68 -22.81
C ALA A 445 12.00 -24.30 -21.64
N GLN A 446 12.06 -25.64 -21.51
CA GLN A 446 11.48 -26.32 -20.35
C GLN A 446 12.22 -25.92 -19.06
N VAL A 447 13.55 -25.97 -19.04
CA VAL A 447 14.39 -25.58 -17.91
C VAL A 447 14.12 -24.10 -17.53
N PHE A 448 14.01 -23.22 -18.50
CA PHE A 448 13.72 -21.81 -18.30
C PHE A 448 12.31 -21.61 -17.71
N THR A 449 11.32 -22.38 -18.16
CA THR A 449 9.94 -22.34 -17.61
C THR A 449 9.92 -22.79 -16.15
N GLU A 450 10.61 -23.88 -15.83
CA GLU A 450 10.72 -24.39 -14.45
C GLU A 450 11.40 -23.36 -13.55
N HIS A 451 12.46 -22.70 -14.03
CA HIS A 451 13.15 -21.63 -13.32
C HIS A 451 12.22 -20.41 -13.07
N ALA A 452 11.50 -19.96 -14.11
CA ALA A 452 10.53 -18.86 -13.98
C ALA A 452 9.44 -19.17 -12.96
N SER A 453 8.86 -20.37 -13.04
CA SER A 453 7.84 -20.84 -12.09
C SER A 453 8.38 -20.90 -10.67
N LYS A 454 9.65 -21.31 -10.49
CA LYS A 454 10.31 -21.33 -9.19
C LYS A 454 10.49 -19.94 -8.59
N LEU A 455 10.90 -18.97 -9.39
CA LEU A 455 10.99 -17.56 -8.94
C LEU A 455 9.65 -17.03 -8.44
N VAL A 456 8.56 -17.31 -9.18
CA VAL A 456 7.19 -16.90 -8.83
C VAL A 456 6.72 -17.61 -7.55
N GLU A 457 6.95 -18.91 -7.43
CA GLU A 457 6.62 -19.71 -6.24
C GLU A 457 7.28 -19.14 -4.99
N VAL A 458 8.60 -18.91 -5.04
CA VAL A 458 9.38 -18.40 -3.91
C VAL A 458 8.98 -16.97 -3.56
N ALA A 459 8.70 -16.13 -4.56
CA ALA A 459 8.20 -14.78 -4.33
C ALA A 459 6.83 -14.78 -3.62
N ASN A 460 5.90 -15.66 -4.02
CA ASN A 460 4.61 -15.82 -3.35
C ASN A 460 4.76 -16.38 -1.93
N LEU A 461 5.72 -17.28 -1.71
CA LEU A 461 6.05 -17.80 -0.39
C LEU A 461 6.56 -16.66 0.53
N ALA A 462 7.42 -15.78 0.02
CA ALA A 462 7.87 -14.59 0.74
C ALA A 462 6.71 -13.66 1.12
N CYS A 463 5.75 -13.46 0.21
CA CYS A 463 4.54 -12.69 0.48
C CYS A 463 3.75 -13.24 1.66
N SER A 464 3.61 -14.57 1.80
CA SER A 464 2.78 -15.20 2.83
C SER A 464 3.22 -14.84 4.26
N MET A 465 4.51 -14.54 4.46
CA MET A 465 5.12 -14.25 5.77
C MET A 465 5.31 -12.75 6.04
N SER A 466 4.99 -11.87 5.09
CA SER A 466 5.23 -10.44 5.25
C SER A 466 4.02 -9.69 5.80
N PRO A 467 4.17 -8.87 6.84
CA PRO A 467 3.14 -7.95 7.31
C PRO A 467 3.04 -6.66 6.48
N ASN A 468 3.96 -6.44 5.51
CA ASN A 468 4.02 -5.24 4.68
C ASN A 468 3.05 -5.36 3.50
N GLU A 469 1.83 -4.81 3.64
CA GLU A 469 0.77 -4.87 2.62
C GLU A 469 1.21 -4.30 1.25
N ASP A 470 1.90 -3.15 1.26
CA ASP A 470 2.38 -2.50 0.03
C ASP A 470 3.48 -3.33 -0.64
N GLY A 471 4.39 -3.88 0.15
CA GLY A 471 5.45 -4.75 -0.34
C GLY A 471 4.90 -6.06 -0.93
N VAL A 472 3.94 -6.69 -0.25
CA VAL A 472 3.24 -7.90 -0.75
C VAL A 472 2.58 -7.63 -2.10
N LYS A 473 1.86 -6.50 -2.24
CA LYS A 473 1.24 -6.10 -3.50
C LYS A 473 2.27 -5.94 -4.62
N MET A 474 3.42 -5.33 -4.29
CA MET A 474 4.52 -5.13 -5.26
C MET A 474 5.13 -6.44 -5.72
N VAL A 475 5.44 -7.35 -4.80
CA VAL A 475 6.02 -8.66 -5.14
C VAL A 475 5.06 -9.49 -5.98
N ARG A 476 3.79 -9.55 -5.62
CA ARG A 476 2.76 -10.27 -6.40
C ARG A 476 2.61 -9.72 -7.81
N TYR A 477 2.61 -8.39 -7.95
CA TYR A 477 2.59 -7.76 -9.26
C TYR A 477 3.83 -8.10 -10.08
N ALA A 478 5.03 -8.02 -9.49
CA ALA A 478 6.27 -8.36 -10.18
C ALA A 478 6.33 -9.84 -10.58
N ALA A 479 5.83 -10.75 -9.72
CA ALA A 479 5.74 -12.19 -10.01
C ALA A 479 4.81 -12.49 -11.19
N LEU A 480 3.63 -11.83 -11.26
CA LEU A 480 2.72 -11.95 -12.41
C LEU A 480 3.38 -11.49 -13.71
N GLN A 481 4.21 -10.45 -13.66
CA GLN A 481 4.94 -9.97 -14.83
C GLN A 481 6.00 -10.98 -15.30
N ILE A 482 6.68 -11.69 -14.39
CA ILE A 482 7.62 -12.79 -14.72
C ILE A 482 6.87 -13.93 -15.40
N ASP A 483 5.75 -14.37 -14.81
CA ASP A 483 4.94 -15.47 -15.33
C ASP A 483 4.42 -15.17 -16.76
N SER A 484 3.91 -13.96 -16.96
CA SER A 484 3.42 -13.50 -18.26
C SER A 484 4.53 -13.33 -19.31
N LEU A 485 5.74 -12.96 -18.91
CA LEU A 485 6.87 -12.70 -19.83
C LEU A 485 7.60 -13.98 -20.27
N CYS A 486 7.62 -15.02 -19.44
CA CYS A 486 8.32 -16.27 -19.69
C CYS A 486 7.99 -16.90 -21.07
N PRO A 487 6.72 -17.16 -21.43
CA PRO A 487 6.38 -17.71 -22.75
C PRO A 487 6.84 -16.83 -23.92
N GLN A 488 6.89 -15.50 -23.70
CA GLN A 488 7.25 -14.54 -24.72
C GLN A 488 8.76 -14.55 -25.00
N VAL A 489 9.57 -14.73 -23.96
CA VAL A 489 11.02 -14.92 -24.07
C VAL A 489 11.33 -16.22 -24.82
N ILE A 490 10.63 -17.31 -24.51
CA ILE A 490 10.77 -18.59 -25.20
C ILE A 490 10.40 -18.45 -26.69
N ASN A 491 9.31 -17.77 -26.99
CA ASN A 491 8.93 -17.54 -28.39
C ASN A 491 9.95 -16.67 -29.12
N ALA A 492 10.56 -15.69 -28.46
CA ALA A 492 11.67 -14.91 -29.04
C ALA A 492 12.89 -15.78 -29.34
N ALA A 493 13.21 -16.75 -28.48
CA ALA A 493 14.28 -17.71 -28.70
C ALA A 493 13.97 -18.68 -29.89
N ARG A 494 12.72 -19.18 -29.97
CA ARG A 494 12.26 -20.00 -31.10
C ARG A 494 12.35 -19.25 -32.43
N ILE A 495 12.00 -17.98 -32.46
CA ILE A 495 12.14 -17.13 -33.64
C ILE A 495 13.61 -17.00 -34.04
N LEU A 496 14.48 -16.73 -33.06
CA LEU A 496 15.93 -16.62 -33.33
C LEU A 496 16.51 -17.94 -33.83
N ALA A 497 16.14 -19.07 -33.22
CA ALA A 497 16.59 -20.39 -33.66
C ALA A 497 16.14 -20.73 -35.11
N ALA A 498 14.92 -20.37 -35.47
CA ALA A 498 14.41 -20.52 -36.83
C ALA A 498 15.11 -19.62 -37.85
N ARG A 499 15.64 -18.46 -37.44
CA ARG A 499 16.27 -17.44 -38.27
C ARG A 499 17.52 -16.83 -37.64
N PRO A 500 18.63 -17.62 -37.39
CA PRO A 500 19.78 -17.15 -36.60
C PRO A 500 20.55 -15.96 -37.21
N ARG A 501 20.45 -15.81 -38.54
CA ARG A 501 21.12 -14.72 -39.28
C ARG A 501 20.21 -13.47 -39.44
N SER A 502 18.99 -13.51 -38.98
CA SER A 502 18.07 -12.37 -39.08
C SER A 502 18.39 -11.32 -38.02
N LYS A 503 18.86 -10.13 -38.45
CA LYS A 503 19.11 -9.01 -37.54
C LYS A 503 17.86 -8.63 -36.72
N VAL A 504 16.67 -8.67 -37.34
CA VAL A 504 15.40 -8.36 -36.66
C VAL A 504 15.06 -9.38 -35.59
N ALA A 505 15.35 -10.69 -35.85
CA ALA A 505 15.15 -11.74 -34.84
C ALA A 505 16.11 -11.57 -33.66
N LEU A 506 17.36 -11.20 -33.93
CA LEU A 506 18.35 -10.90 -32.88
C LEU A 506 17.95 -9.68 -32.04
N GLU A 507 17.55 -8.56 -32.67
CA GLU A 507 17.07 -7.34 -31.99
C GLU A 507 15.83 -7.66 -31.13
N ASN A 508 14.93 -8.52 -31.60
CA ASN A 508 13.78 -8.97 -30.86
C ASN A 508 14.17 -9.79 -29.62
N MET A 509 15.08 -10.74 -29.77
CA MET A 509 15.57 -11.54 -28.63
C MET A 509 16.24 -10.66 -27.58
N GLU A 510 17.06 -9.70 -28.00
CA GLU A 510 17.71 -8.76 -27.08
C GLU A 510 16.70 -7.90 -26.32
N ALA A 511 15.65 -7.39 -26.97
CA ALA A 511 14.61 -6.63 -26.31
C ALA A 511 13.85 -7.46 -25.25
N PHE A 512 13.61 -8.75 -25.52
CA PHE A 512 12.99 -9.65 -24.54
C PHE A 512 13.95 -10.04 -23.42
N ARG A 513 15.24 -10.17 -23.71
CA ARG A 513 16.27 -10.37 -22.69
C ARG A 513 16.33 -9.20 -21.72
N GLU A 514 16.46 -7.98 -22.24
CA GLU A 514 16.47 -6.76 -21.40
C GLU A 514 15.20 -6.63 -20.55
N ALA A 515 14.04 -6.95 -21.14
CA ALA A 515 12.78 -6.94 -20.41
C ALA A 515 12.75 -7.96 -19.27
N TRP A 516 13.28 -9.16 -19.51
CA TRP A 516 13.40 -10.20 -18.49
C TRP A 516 14.36 -9.81 -17.37
N ASP A 517 15.59 -9.40 -17.72
CA ASP A 517 16.61 -9.00 -16.76
C ASP A 517 16.09 -7.87 -15.84
N ASN A 518 15.41 -6.88 -16.42
CA ASN A 518 14.81 -5.81 -15.65
C ASN A 518 13.68 -6.29 -14.75
N GLN A 519 12.84 -7.22 -15.21
CA GLN A 519 11.73 -7.74 -14.43
C GLN A 519 12.19 -8.62 -13.27
N VAL A 520 13.20 -9.45 -13.48
CA VAL A 520 13.84 -10.25 -12.41
C VAL A 520 14.47 -9.33 -11.37
N ARG A 521 15.14 -8.26 -11.79
CA ARG A 521 15.72 -7.27 -10.87
C ARG A 521 14.64 -6.63 -10.01
N ILE A 522 13.52 -6.19 -10.61
CA ILE A 522 12.39 -5.60 -9.87
C ILE A 522 11.81 -6.61 -8.87
N LEU A 523 11.64 -7.88 -9.29
CA LEU A 523 11.14 -8.92 -8.39
C LEU A 523 12.11 -9.16 -7.23
N THR A 524 13.41 -9.21 -7.50
CA THR A 524 14.43 -9.40 -6.46
C THR A 524 14.44 -8.27 -5.45
N GLU A 525 14.43 -7.01 -5.92
CA GLU A 525 14.37 -5.82 -5.05
C GLU A 525 13.09 -5.80 -4.22
N ALA A 526 11.94 -6.15 -4.82
CA ALA A 526 10.66 -6.20 -4.11
C ALA A 526 10.64 -7.30 -3.04
N VAL A 527 11.23 -8.47 -3.31
CA VAL A 527 11.34 -9.57 -2.33
C VAL A 527 12.30 -9.19 -1.19
N ASP A 528 13.41 -8.53 -1.50
CA ASP A 528 14.34 -8.04 -0.48
C ASP A 528 13.68 -6.99 0.43
N ASP A 529 12.78 -6.17 -0.12
CA ASP A 529 12.03 -5.15 0.63
C ASP A 529 11.04 -5.70 1.65
N ILE A 530 10.52 -6.90 1.44
CA ILE A 530 9.58 -7.54 2.37
C ILE A 530 10.27 -8.49 3.36
N THR A 531 11.57 -8.72 3.22
CA THR A 531 12.36 -9.56 4.14
C THR A 531 12.98 -8.73 5.27
N THR A 532 13.14 -9.33 6.45
CA THR A 532 13.81 -8.67 7.57
C THR A 532 15.32 -8.78 7.43
N ILE A 533 16.02 -7.66 7.63
CA ILE A 533 17.49 -7.60 7.51
C ILE A 533 18.19 -8.59 8.45
N ASP A 534 17.66 -8.75 9.67
CA ASP A 534 18.28 -9.60 10.70
C ASP A 534 18.23 -11.09 10.33
N ASP A 535 17.05 -11.57 9.87
CA ASP A 535 16.87 -12.93 9.40
C ASP A 535 17.65 -13.16 8.08
N PHE A 536 17.68 -12.16 7.19
CA PHE A 536 18.46 -12.21 5.95
C PHE A 536 19.97 -12.37 6.22
N LEU A 537 20.53 -11.59 7.15
CA LEU A 537 21.95 -11.68 7.50
C LEU A 537 22.29 -12.99 8.21
N ALA A 538 21.40 -13.47 9.08
CA ALA A 538 21.60 -14.75 9.76
C ALA A 538 21.63 -15.94 8.77
N VAL A 539 20.73 -15.96 7.81
CA VAL A 539 20.69 -16.99 6.76
C VAL A 539 21.88 -16.86 5.81
N SER A 540 22.19 -15.62 5.38
CA SER A 540 23.33 -15.37 4.47
C SER A 540 24.66 -15.78 5.07
N GLU A 541 24.89 -15.52 6.38
CA GLU A 541 26.10 -15.96 7.10
C GLU A 541 26.22 -17.49 7.06
N ASN A 542 25.13 -18.21 7.34
CA ASN A 542 25.13 -19.68 7.32
C ASN A 542 25.39 -20.25 5.91
N HIS A 543 24.73 -19.69 4.89
CA HIS A 543 24.91 -20.15 3.50
C HIS A 543 26.33 -19.90 3.01
N ILE A 544 26.91 -18.73 3.31
CA ILE A 544 28.29 -18.42 2.93
C ILE A 544 29.26 -19.37 3.65
N LEU A 545 29.01 -19.70 4.92
CA LEU A 545 29.82 -20.69 5.63
C LEU A 545 29.75 -22.07 4.96
N GLU A 546 28.58 -22.56 4.60
CA GLU A 546 28.40 -23.79 3.86
C GLU A 546 29.12 -23.78 2.50
N ASP A 547 28.97 -22.68 1.75
CA ASP A 547 29.59 -22.54 0.43
C ASP A 547 31.12 -22.43 0.55
N VAL A 548 31.65 -21.76 1.59
CA VAL A 548 33.10 -21.75 1.89
C VAL A 548 33.61 -23.15 2.19
N GLN A 549 32.88 -23.94 2.98
CA GLN A 549 33.23 -25.33 3.27
C GLN A 549 33.24 -26.19 2.00
N LYS A 550 32.20 -26.08 1.16
CA LYS A 550 32.12 -26.78 -0.13
C LYS A 550 33.25 -26.38 -1.08
N CYS A 551 33.59 -25.09 -1.09
CA CYS A 551 34.67 -24.52 -1.90
C CYS A 551 36.03 -25.09 -1.49
N VAL A 552 36.31 -25.19 -0.18
CA VAL A 552 37.54 -25.81 0.35
C VAL A 552 37.59 -27.31 0.04
N VAL A 553 36.47 -28.04 0.17
CA VAL A 553 36.39 -29.44 -0.19
C VAL A 553 36.63 -29.62 -1.68
N ALA A 554 36.05 -28.81 -2.56
CA ALA A 554 36.29 -28.86 -4.01
C ALA A 554 37.77 -28.66 -4.37
N LEU A 555 38.46 -27.74 -3.67
CA LEU A 555 39.91 -27.56 -3.79
C LEU A 555 40.66 -28.82 -3.40
N GLN A 556 40.36 -29.43 -2.26
CA GLN A 556 41.02 -30.63 -1.73
C GLN A 556 40.83 -31.85 -2.64
N VAL A 557 39.60 -32.01 -3.21
CA VAL A 557 39.29 -33.10 -4.15
C VAL A 557 39.81 -32.79 -5.56
N SER A 558 40.25 -31.55 -5.80
CA SER A 558 40.76 -31.09 -7.11
C SER A 558 39.68 -31.03 -8.20
N ASP A 559 38.47 -30.66 -7.85
CA ASP A 559 37.37 -30.44 -8.75
C ASP A 559 37.25 -28.94 -9.10
N ALA A 560 37.85 -28.58 -10.27
CA ALA A 560 37.88 -27.18 -10.72
C ALA A 560 36.48 -26.62 -11.02
N ASP A 561 35.60 -27.46 -11.57
CA ASP A 561 34.23 -27.04 -11.93
C ASP A 561 33.40 -26.76 -10.67
N SER A 562 33.47 -27.65 -9.67
CA SER A 562 32.81 -27.43 -8.38
C SER A 562 33.38 -26.25 -7.62
N LEU A 563 34.71 -26.03 -7.73
CA LEU A 563 35.39 -24.89 -7.12
C LEU A 563 34.89 -23.58 -7.71
N ASP A 564 34.86 -23.44 -9.04
CA ASP A 564 34.40 -22.20 -9.68
C ASP A 564 32.91 -21.93 -9.41
N ARG A 565 32.06 -22.97 -9.47
CA ARG A 565 30.62 -22.86 -9.18
C ARG A 565 30.34 -22.39 -7.74
N THR A 566 31.01 -23.02 -6.75
CA THR A 566 30.82 -22.65 -5.33
C THR A 566 31.40 -21.28 -5.04
N ALA A 567 32.51 -20.91 -5.65
CA ALA A 567 33.07 -19.56 -5.56
C ALA A 567 32.18 -18.51 -6.21
N GLY A 568 31.50 -18.87 -7.31
CA GLY A 568 30.46 -18.04 -7.93
C GLY A 568 29.28 -17.78 -6.98
N ALA A 569 28.82 -18.82 -6.27
CA ALA A 569 27.76 -18.70 -5.26
C ALA A 569 28.18 -17.76 -4.10
N ILE A 570 29.41 -17.92 -3.58
CA ILE A 570 29.94 -17.03 -2.53
C ILE A 570 29.96 -15.57 -3.02
N ARG A 571 30.44 -15.32 -4.25
CA ARG A 571 30.47 -13.96 -4.84
C ARG A 571 29.09 -13.36 -4.95
N GLY A 572 28.12 -14.12 -5.47
CA GLY A 572 26.74 -13.69 -5.64
C GLY A 572 26.06 -13.34 -4.31
N ARG A 573 26.19 -14.24 -3.31
CA ARG A 573 25.61 -14.01 -1.97
C ARG A 573 26.26 -12.82 -1.26
N SER A 574 27.58 -12.68 -1.33
CA SER A 574 28.30 -11.56 -0.70
C SER A 574 27.92 -10.22 -1.35
N ALA A 575 27.80 -10.17 -2.67
CA ALA A 575 27.34 -8.98 -3.40
C ALA A 575 25.92 -8.60 -2.97
N ARG A 576 25.01 -9.56 -2.84
CA ARG A 576 23.64 -9.33 -2.38
C ARG A 576 23.62 -8.82 -0.93
N VAL A 577 24.42 -9.39 -0.02
CA VAL A 577 24.56 -8.88 1.35
C VAL A 577 24.99 -7.41 1.34
N CYS A 578 26.01 -7.07 0.58
CA CYS A 578 26.45 -5.68 0.45
C CYS A 578 25.36 -4.73 -0.05
N ASN A 579 24.58 -5.16 -1.06
CA ASN A 579 23.53 -4.33 -1.65
C ASN A 579 22.35 -4.14 -0.69
N VAL A 580 21.86 -5.21 -0.07
CA VAL A 580 20.73 -5.17 0.87
C VAL A 580 21.08 -4.33 2.11
N VAL A 581 22.28 -4.54 2.68
CA VAL A 581 22.71 -3.77 3.84
C VAL A 581 22.92 -2.29 3.51
N THR A 582 23.48 -1.97 2.33
CA THR A 582 23.65 -0.58 1.90
C THR A 582 22.28 0.10 1.74
N ALA A 583 21.30 -0.56 1.11
CA ALA A 583 19.94 -0.05 0.97
C ALA A 583 19.23 0.13 2.32
N GLU A 584 19.48 -0.78 3.28
CA GLU A 584 18.94 -0.64 4.64
C GLU A 584 19.55 0.56 5.38
N MET A 585 20.84 0.84 5.20
CA MET A 585 21.49 2.01 5.83
C MET A 585 20.94 3.34 5.35
N ASP A 586 20.33 3.42 4.17
CA ASP A 586 19.62 4.60 3.70
C ASP A 586 18.40 4.96 4.57
N ASN A 587 17.89 4.00 5.35
CA ASN A 587 16.78 4.20 6.30
C ASN A 587 17.22 4.89 7.61
N TYR A 588 18.49 5.05 7.86
CA TYR A 588 19.04 5.64 9.08
C TYR A 588 19.64 7.02 8.82
N GLU A 589 19.65 7.88 9.85
CA GLU A 589 20.38 9.14 9.78
C GLU A 589 21.90 8.85 9.75
N PRO A 590 22.69 9.57 8.94
CA PRO A 590 24.15 9.41 8.94
C PRO A 590 24.73 9.62 10.33
N GLY A 591 25.59 8.71 10.77
CA GLY A 591 26.22 8.75 12.08
C GLY A 591 27.14 7.55 12.30
N ASN A 592 27.74 7.45 13.47
CA ASN A 592 28.73 6.41 13.80
C ASN A 592 28.26 4.98 13.53
N TYR A 593 26.95 4.71 13.67
CA TYR A 593 26.38 3.40 13.36
C TYR A 593 26.41 3.10 11.87
N THR A 594 25.82 3.99 11.06
CA THR A 594 25.75 3.82 9.59
C THR A 594 27.14 3.83 8.97
N GLU A 595 28.04 4.69 9.47
CA GLU A 595 29.45 4.73 9.04
C GLU A 595 30.15 3.40 9.31
N ARG A 596 30.01 2.84 10.52
CA ARG A 596 30.60 1.55 10.88
C ARG A 596 30.07 0.39 10.05
N VAL A 597 28.75 0.33 9.83
CA VAL A 597 28.13 -0.70 8.99
C VAL A 597 28.62 -0.58 7.54
N LEU A 598 28.63 0.64 6.98
CA LEU A 598 29.08 0.88 5.61
C LEU A 598 30.59 0.66 5.45
N GLU A 599 31.39 0.90 6.49
CA GLU A 599 32.82 0.56 6.50
C GLU A 599 33.04 -0.95 6.41
N ALA A 600 32.28 -1.75 7.18
CA ALA A 600 32.32 -3.20 7.10
C ALA A 600 31.89 -3.72 5.71
N VAL A 601 30.82 -3.13 5.13
CA VAL A 601 30.37 -3.44 3.77
C VAL A 601 31.46 -3.10 2.74
N THR A 602 32.08 -1.94 2.85
CA THR A 602 33.14 -1.49 1.93
C THR A 602 34.37 -2.39 2.04
N CYS A 603 34.75 -2.79 3.26
CA CYS A 603 35.84 -3.75 3.48
C CYS A 603 35.58 -5.09 2.80
N LEU A 604 34.38 -5.65 2.97
CA LEU A 604 34.02 -6.90 2.31
C LEU A 604 34.04 -6.75 0.79
N ARG A 605 33.38 -5.73 0.25
CA ARG A 605 33.19 -5.53 -1.20
C ARG A 605 34.49 -5.18 -1.91
N ASP A 606 35.29 -4.24 -1.39
CA ASP A 606 36.38 -3.62 -2.11
C ASP A 606 37.77 -4.21 -1.78
N GLN A 607 37.87 -4.95 -0.66
CA GLN A 607 39.15 -5.56 -0.21
C GLN A 607 39.08 -7.08 -0.18
N VAL A 608 38.10 -7.65 0.55
CA VAL A 608 38.03 -9.09 0.79
C VAL A 608 37.61 -9.85 -0.47
N MET A 609 36.54 -9.42 -1.13
CA MET A 609 36.02 -10.12 -2.32
C MET A 609 36.97 -10.11 -3.51
N PRO A 610 37.65 -9.00 -3.88
CA PRO A 610 38.66 -9.03 -4.94
C PRO A 610 39.85 -9.96 -4.65
N ASN A 611 40.32 -10.01 -3.40
CA ASN A 611 41.37 -10.90 -2.98
C ASN A 611 40.92 -12.39 -3.12
N PHE A 612 39.73 -12.71 -2.62
CA PHE A 612 39.15 -14.04 -2.77
C PHE A 612 39.01 -14.44 -4.25
N ALA A 613 38.42 -13.55 -5.07
CA ALA A 613 38.23 -13.80 -6.50
C ALA A 613 39.57 -14.09 -7.22
N GLY A 614 40.60 -13.32 -6.95
CA GLY A 614 41.93 -13.55 -7.53
C GLY A 614 42.60 -14.83 -7.04
N ARG A 615 42.27 -15.34 -5.83
CA ARG A 615 42.74 -16.66 -5.36
C ARG A 615 41.96 -17.79 -6.02
N VAL A 616 40.63 -17.63 -6.22
CA VAL A 616 39.81 -18.61 -6.93
C VAL A 616 40.31 -18.79 -8.38
N GLU A 617 40.51 -17.69 -9.11
CA GLU A 617 41.00 -17.72 -10.49
C GLU A 617 42.33 -18.50 -10.62
N ARG A 618 43.30 -18.20 -9.78
CA ARG A 618 44.56 -18.91 -9.72
C ARG A 618 44.40 -20.40 -9.37
N ALA A 619 43.50 -20.73 -8.45
CA ALA A 619 43.23 -22.10 -8.04
C ALA A 619 42.57 -22.88 -9.17
N VAL A 620 41.59 -22.33 -9.87
CA VAL A 620 40.94 -22.94 -11.03
C VAL A 620 41.92 -23.15 -12.17
N ASP A 621 42.76 -22.15 -12.47
CA ASP A 621 43.82 -22.27 -13.50
C ASP A 621 44.83 -23.35 -13.14
N ALA A 622 45.30 -23.44 -11.90
CA ALA A 622 46.25 -24.45 -11.44
C ALA A 622 45.68 -25.87 -11.50
N LEU A 623 44.40 -26.03 -11.14
CA LEU A 623 43.69 -27.33 -11.20
C LEU A 623 43.41 -27.75 -12.65
N SER A 624 43.10 -26.79 -13.53
CA SER A 624 42.83 -27.06 -14.94
C SER A 624 44.11 -27.38 -15.77
N SER A 625 45.25 -26.82 -15.37
CA SER A 625 46.56 -26.97 -16.04
C SER A 625 47.46 -28.04 -15.43
N ASP A 626 47.00 -28.80 -14.45
CA ASP A 626 47.77 -29.84 -13.71
C ASP A 626 49.05 -29.30 -13.01
N GLN A 627 49.16 -27.98 -12.80
CA GLN A 627 50.28 -27.27 -12.15
C GLN A 627 50.08 -27.07 -10.66
N ARG A 628 49.76 -28.13 -9.91
CA ARG A 628 49.46 -28.08 -8.48
C ARG A 628 50.57 -27.56 -7.56
N GLY A 629 51.82 -27.58 -8.05
CA GLY A 629 52.98 -27.23 -7.22
C GLY A 629 53.09 -25.75 -6.86
N GLU A 630 52.29 -24.87 -7.45
CA GLU A 630 52.34 -23.42 -7.20
C GLU A 630 51.15 -22.93 -6.37
N LEU A 631 50.21 -23.81 -5.96
CA LEU A 631 49.04 -23.41 -5.20
C LEU A 631 49.26 -23.49 -3.68
N ASP A 632 49.21 -22.39 -2.96
CA ASP A 632 49.15 -22.39 -1.50
C ASP A 632 47.70 -22.55 -1.00
N GLU A 633 47.37 -23.79 -0.60
CA GLU A 633 46.03 -24.12 -0.07
C GLU A 633 45.66 -23.32 1.17
N ASN A 634 46.65 -23.02 2.01
CA ASN A 634 46.42 -22.25 3.24
C ASN A 634 46.01 -20.80 2.93
N GLU A 635 46.68 -20.16 1.96
CA GLU A 635 46.32 -18.80 1.55
C GLU A 635 44.88 -18.75 0.93
N PHE A 636 44.47 -19.84 0.23
CA PHE A 636 43.11 -19.94 -0.28
C PHE A 636 42.09 -20.11 0.84
N ILE A 637 42.37 -21.00 1.81
CA ILE A 637 41.49 -21.24 2.96
C ILE A 637 41.36 -19.96 3.80
N ASP A 638 42.46 -19.24 4.04
CA ASP A 638 42.45 -17.98 4.76
C ASP A 638 41.64 -16.89 4.03
N ALA A 639 41.77 -16.79 2.70
CA ALA A 639 40.97 -15.85 1.91
C ALA A 639 39.47 -16.20 1.91
N SER A 640 39.11 -17.47 1.86
CA SER A 640 37.73 -17.96 1.95
C SER A 640 37.15 -17.67 3.34
N ARG A 641 37.93 -17.87 4.38
CA ARG A 641 37.53 -17.55 5.77
C ARG A 641 37.28 -16.07 5.98
N LEU A 642 38.11 -15.20 5.41
CA LEU A 642 37.95 -13.75 5.48
C LEU A 642 36.61 -13.28 4.90
N VAL A 643 36.05 -13.97 3.89
CA VAL A 643 34.72 -13.65 3.35
C VAL A 643 33.65 -13.92 4.40
N TYR A 644 33.68 -15.08 5.03
CA TYR A 644 32.77 -15.42 6.13
C TYR A 644 32.89 -14.44 7.31
N ASP A 645 34.11 -14.15 7.73
CA ASP A 645 34.37 -13.20 8.83
C ASP A 645 33.86 -11.78 8.48
N GLY A 646 33.99 -11.35 7.22
CA GLY A 646 33.47 -10.07 6.74
C GLY A 646 31.94 -9.98 6.80
N VAL A 647 31.22 -11.03 6.39
CA VAL A 647 29.76 -11.09 6.49
C VAL A 647 29.31 -11.12 7.96
N ARG A 648 30.03 -11.87 8.81
CA ARG A 648 29.79 -11.93 10.25
C ARG A 648 29.99 -10.56 10.91
N GLU A 649 31.02 -9.81 10.51
CA GLU A 649 31.24 -8.44 11.04
C GLU A 649 30.14 -7.47 10.60
N ILE A 650 29.67 -7.55 9.36
CA ILE A 650 28.50 -6.77 8.89
C ILE A 650 27.28 -7.08 9.77
N ARG A 651 26.98 -8.38 9.98
CA ARG A 651 25.87 -8.78 10.85
C ARG A 651 26.02 -8.25 12.26
N ARG A 652 27.20 -8.35 12.85
CA ARG A 652 27.51 -7.79 14.19
C ARG A 652 27.27 -6.28 14.22
N ALA A 653 27.76 -5.56 13.22
CA ALA A 653 27.59 -4.11 13.14
C ALA A 653 26.11 -3.72 13.05
N VAL A 654 25.32 -4.44 12.28
CA VAL A 654 23.86 -4.20 12.16
C VAL A 654 23.14 -4.51 13.48
N LEU A 655 23.48 -5.61 14.14
CA LEU A 655 22.85 -6.03 15.41
C LEU A 655 23.16 -5.10 16.60
N LEU A 656 24.21 -4.29 16.53
CA LEU A 656 24.53 -3.30 17.59
C LEU A 656 23.39 -2.28 17.83
N ASN A 657 22.53 -2.07 16.86
CA ASN A 657 21.38 -1.16 16.99
C ASN A 657 20.10 -1.86 17.49
N ARG A 658 20.13 -3.15 17.76
CA ARG A 658 18.97 -3.93 18.21
C ARG A 658 18.86 -3.94 19.74
N THR A 659 17.62 -4.02 20.22
CA THR A 659 17.34 -4.27 21.64
C THR A 659 17.44 -5.77 21.95
N VAL A 660 17.64 -6.12 23.20
CA VAL A 660 17.72 -7.54 23.65
C VAL A 660 16.43 -8.31 23.28
N GLU A 661 15.28 -7.63 23.19
CA GLU A 661 13.99 -8.23 22.84
C GLU A 661 13.86 -8.53 21.34
N GLU A 662 14.67 -7.88 20.51
CA GLU A 662 14.73 -8.08 19.06
C GLU A 662 15.77 -9.13 18.65
N LEU A 663 16.71 -9.46 19.55
CA LEU A 663 17.75 -10.45 19.31
C LEU A 663 17.20 -11.89 19.38
N ASP A 664 17.81 -12.78 18.63
CA ASP A 664 17.48 -14.20 18.60
C ASP A 664 17.84 -14.89 19.92
N SER A 665 17.03 -15.85 20.39
CA SER A 665 17.38 -16.71 21.51
C SER A 665 18.67 -17.51 21.26
N GLU A 666 19.03 -17.75 20.00
CA GLU A 666 20.30 -18.36 19.61
C GLU A 666 21.51 -17.43 19.77
N THR A 667 21.27 -16.10 19.78
CA THR A 667 22.32 -15.08 20.03
C THR A 667 22.45 -14.73 21.52
N GLU A 668 21.45 -15.07 22.35
CA GLU A 668 21.43 -14.79 23.78
C GLU A 668 22.44 -15.63 24.59
N ILE A 669 23.00 -16.70 23.99
CA ILE A 669 24.01 -17.56 24.70
C ILE A 669 25.32 -16.81 25.03
N GLU A 670 25.56 -15.62 24.48
CA GLU A 670 26.76 -14.82 24.78
C GLU A 670 26.56 -13.68 25.79
N TYR A 671 25.32 -13.41 26.28
CA TYR A 671 25.08 -12.30 27.23
C TYR A 671 24.04 -12.64 28.30
N GLU A 672 24.39 -13.37 29.33
CA GLU A 672 23.64 -13.43 30.60
C GLU A 672 24.13 -12.35 31.59
N ASP A 673 23.25 -11.56 32.23
CA ASP A 673 22.81 -11.68 33.64
C ASP A 673 22.14 -10.43 34.24
N ASN A 674 21.03 -10.70 35.00
CA ASN A 674 20.49 -10.08 36.24
C ASN A 674 19.66 -8.78 36.26
N THR A 675 18.39 -8.92 36.45
CA THR A 675 17.35 -8.92 37.54
C THR A 675 16.82 -7.60 38.15
N TYR A 676 15.49 -7.61 38.38
CA TYR A 676 14.57 -7.11 39.44
C TYR A 676 13.72 -5.84 39.23
N GLU A 677 12.47 -6.01 39.70
CA GLU A 677 11.23 -5.24 39.54
C GLU A 677 11.02 -4.01 40.44
N THR A 678 10.06 -3.16 40.11
CA THR A 678 8.99 -2.68 41.01
C THR A 678 7.87 -1.82 40.32
N ARG A 679 6.66 -1.94 40.85
CA ARG A 679 5.36 -1.40 40.41
C ARG A 679 5.01 -0.02 40.98
N SER A 680 4.13 0.74 40.37
CA SER A 680 2.93 1.38 40.98
C SER A 680 1.92 2.01 40.00
N LYS A 681 0.65 1.98 40.44
CA LYS A 681 -0.60 2.45 39.79
C LYS A 681 -0.99 3.86 40.22
N SER A 682 -1.80 4.56 39.42
CA SER A 682 -2.93 5.34 39.97
C SER A 682 -3.95 5.76 38.91
N SER A 683 -5.21 5.72 39.31
CA SER A 683 -6.42 6.08 38.58
C SER A 683 -6.95 7.46 39.06
N ILE A 684 -7.68 8.18 38.21
CA ILE A 684 -8.53 9.33 38.63
C ILE A 684 -9.81 9.38 37.82
N HIS A 685 -10.92 9.51 38.57
CA HIS A 685 -12.29 9.82 38.14
C HIS A 685 -12.50 11.35 38.07
N THR A 686 -13.38 11.83 37.20
CA THR A 686 -14.05 13.11 37.40
C THR A 686 -15.48 13.13 36.83
N ASP A 687 -16.34 13.88 37.57
CA ASP A 687 -17.78 13.97 37.52
C ASP A 687 -18.29 14.87 36.38
N PHE A 688 -19.58 14.67 36.09
CA PHE A 688 -20.38 15.43 35.11
C PHE A 688 -21.41 16.34 35.83
N ASP A 689 -21.60 17.53 35.29
CA ASP A 689 -22.68 18.45 35.62
C ASP A 689 -23.81 18.38 34.58
N GLU A 690 -25.05 18.43 35.09
CA GLU A 690 -26.34 18.26 34.45
C GLU A 690 -26.93 19.58 33.92
N TYR A 691 -27.58 19.58 32.73
CA TYR A 691 -28.46 20.65 32.24
C TYR A 691 -29.81 20.11 31.77
N PRO A 692 -30.93 20.91 31.91
CA PRO A 692 -32.29 20.39 31.91
C PRO A 692 -32.92 20.14 30.53
N ASP A 693 -33.78 19.13 30.50
CA ASP A 693 -34.58 18.60 29.40
C ASP A 693 -35.52 19.63 28.74
N ILE A 694 -35.60 19.53 27.39
CA ILE A 694 -36.72 20.06 26.61
C ILE A 694 -37.46 18.88 26.00
N THR A 695 -38.67 18.67 26.46
CA THR A 695 -39.57 17.58 26.05
C THR A 695 -40.10 17.78 24.63
N GLY A 696 -40.03 16.70 23.80
CA GLY A 696 -40.83 16.58 22.59
C GLY A 696 -40.11 16.10 21.34
N ILE A 697 -39.18 15.12 21.42
CA ILE A 697 -38.55 14.51 20.21
C ILE A 697 -38.59 13.00 20.29
N SER A 698 -39.23 12.37 19.29
CA SER A 698 -39.28 10.93 19.09
C SER A 698 -37.89 10.32 18.97
N ASN A 699 -37.69 9.22 19.67
CA ASN A 699 -36.44 8.47 19.77
C ASN A 699 -36.01 7.98 18.37
N THR A 700 -34.75 8.18 18.00
CA THR A 700 -34.14 7.73 16.71
C THR A 700 -34.35 6.26 16.39
N ARG A 701 -34.56 5.41 17.39
CA ARG A 701 -34.91 3.98 17.18
C ARG A 701 -36.27 3.82 16.49
N ASP A 702 -37.20 4.70 16.74
CA ASP A 702 -38.53 4.64 16.14
C ASP A 702 -38.52 5.22 14.71
N ALA A 703 -37.73 6.24 14.45
CA ALA A 703 -37.47 6.74 13.09
C ALA A 703 -36.77 5.68 12.21
N TYR A 704 -35.78 4.95 12.75
CA TYR A 704 -35.10 3.87 12.01
C TYR A 704 -36.00 2.67 11.70
N ARG A 705 -37.02 2.40 12.55
CA ARG A 705 -38.02 1.34 12.27
C ARG A 705 -38.88 1.62 11.06
N LEU A 706 -39.13 2.90 10.75
CA LEU A 706 -40.03 3.36 9.67
C LEU A 706 -39.33 3.42 8.31
N ILE A 707 -38.02 3.30 8.25
CA ILE A 707 -37.22 3.29 7.01
C ILE A 707 -37.40 1.95 6.28
N SER A 708 -37.43 1.96 4.94
CA SER A 708 -37.54 0.77 4.10
C SER A 708 -36.38 -0.21 4.28
N ALA A 709 -36.55 -1.48 3.93
CA ALA A 709 -35.49 -2.49 4.03
C ALA A 709 -34.29 -2.15 3.13
N GLU A 710 -34.55 -1.65 1.91
CA GLU A 710 -33.51 -1.26 0.95
C GLU A 710 -32.70 -0.06 1.44
N GLU A 711 -33.34 0.91 2.08
CA GLU A 711 -32.67 2.07 2.67
C GLU A 711 -31.82 1.69 3.89
N LYS A 712 -32.30 0.73 4.72
CA LYS A 712 -31.51 0.19 5.82
C LYS A 712 -30.26 -0.53 5.34
N GLU A 713 -30.34 -1.26 4.23
CA GLU A 713 -29.22 -1.95 3.62
C GLU A 713 -28.17 -0.98 3.09
N ARG A 714 -28.59 0.09 2.40
CA ARG A 714 -27.68 1.15 1.92
C ARG A 714 -26.96 1.87 3.07
N ILE A 715 -27.68 2.17 4.15
CA ILE A 715 -27.04 2.76 5.36
C ILE A 715 -26.04 1.78 5.97
N ALA A 716 -26.38 0.48 6.04
CA ALA A 716 -25.51 -0.54 6.57
C ALA A 716 -24.22 -0.67 5.73
N GLU A 717 -24.33 -0.68 4.40
CA GLU A 717 -23.19 -0.71 3.49
C GLU A 717 -22.27 0.51 3.68
N GLN A 718 -22.82 1.72 3.76
CA GLN A 718 -22.05 2.93 4.00
C GLN A 718 -21.33 2.91 5.36
N VAL A 719 -21.97 2.35 6.38
CA VAL A 719 -21.35 2.19 7.70
C VAL A 719 -20.24 1.16 7.69
N GLU A 720 -20.36 0.08 6.92
CA GLU A 720 -19.25 -0.89 6.78
C GLU A 720 -18.05 -0.28 6.03
N THR A 721 -18.29 0.53 5.00
CA THR A 721 -17.21 1.28 4.36
C THR A 721 -16.52 2.26 5.33
N PHE A 722 -17.29 2.92 6.20
CA PHE A 722 -16.74 3.78 7.25
C PHE A 722 -15.92 2.97 8.28
N ARG A 723 -16.37 1.78 8.67
CA ARG A 723 -15.63 0.90 9.59
C ARG A 723 -14.30 0.45 9.00
N THR A 724 -14.25 0.22 7.71
CA THR A 724 -13.00 -0.11 7.01
C THR A 724 -11.99 1.04 7.13
N GLU A 725 -12.43 2.30 6.96
CA GLU A 725 -11.58 3.47 7.17
C GLU A 725 -11.19 3.65 8.66
N LYS A 726 -12.08 3.29 9.58
CA LYS A 726 -11.75 3.28 11.01
C LYS A 726 -10.65 2.27 11.34
N ASN A 727 -10.72 1.07 10.78
CA ASN A 727 -9.69 0.05 11.02
C ASN A 727 -8.32 0.52 10.50
N LYS A 728 -8.27 1.25 9.36
CA LYS A 728 -7.04 1.89 8.89
C LYS A 728 -6.54 2.95 9.87
N PHE A 729 -7.44 3.77 10.40
CA PHE A 729 -7.13 4.77 11.42
C PHE A 729 -6.56 4.11 12.67
N ASP A 730 -7.23 3.08 13.19
CA ASP A 730 -6.80 2.39 14.40
C ASP A 730 -5.40 1.81 14.25
N ARG A 731 -5.08 1.17 13.12
CA ARG A 731 -3.75 0.65 12.82
C ARG A 731 -2.66 1.74 12.82
N GLU A 732 -2.97 2.93 12.30
CA GLU A 732 -2.01 4.04 12.26
C GLU A 732 -1.80 4.69 13.63
N VAL A 733 -2.86 4.82 14.41
CA VAL A 733 -2.84 5.54 15.69
C VAL A 733 -2.40 4.64 16.85
N ALA A 734 -2.67 3.33 16.76
CA ALA A 734 -2.25 2.35 17.78
C ALA A 734 -0.71 2.27 17.97
N LYS A 735 0.04 2.65 16.93
CA LYS A 735 1.51 2.68 16.96
C LYS A 735 2.10 3.71 17.96
N TRP A 736 1.29 4.70 18.38
CA TRP A 736 1.78 5.87 19.09
C TRP A 736 1.28 5.93 20.53
N ASP A 737 2.19 6.32 21.42
CA ASP A 737 1.84 6.65 22.81
C ASP A 737 1.15 8.02 22.86
N ASP A 738 0.07 8.10 23.65
CA ASP A 738 -0.69 9.32 23.86
C ASP A 738 0.06 10.34 24.71
N THR A 739 1.05 9.89 25.50
CA THR A 739 1.77 10.71 26.46
C THR A 739 2.63 11.75 25.75
N GLY A 740 2.23 13.02 25.84
CA GLY A 740 2.93 14.15 25.23
C GLY A 740 2.72 14.30 23.71
N ASN A 741 1.68 13.65 23.17
CA ASN A 741 1.30 13.80 21.77
C ASN A 741 -0.18 14.18 21.62
N ASP A 742 -0.46 15.46 21.73
CA ASP A 742 -1.82 16.02 21.63
C ASP A 742 -2.47 15.75 20.27
N ILE A 743 -1.70 15.57 19.19
CA ILE A 743 -2.20 15.21 17.87
C ILE A 743 -2.86 13.83 17.90
N ILE A 744 -2.23 12.86 18.54
CA ILE A 744 -2.76 11.49 18.66
C ILE A 744 -4.00 11.47 19.56
N VAL A 745 -3.96 12.18 20.69
CA VAL A 745 -5.12 12.30 21.61
C VAL A 745 -6.32 12.89 20.87
N ILE A 746 -6.14 14.03 20.20
CA ILE A 746 -7.19 14.71 19.44
C ILE A 746 -7.72 13.82 18.31
N ALA A 747 -6.86 13.14 17.58
CA ALA A 747 -7.26 12.25 16.51
C ALA A 747 -8.13 11.09 17.02
N LYS A 748 -7.80 10.49 18.15
CA LYS A 748 -8.60 9.44 18.81
C LYS A 748 -9.96 9.94 19.25
N GLU A 749 -10.03 11.13 19.86
CA GLU A 749 -11.29 11.76 20.28
C GLU A 749 -12.18 12.05 19.07
N MET A 750 -11.64 12.60 18.00
CA MET A 750 -12.38 12.82 16.75
C MET A 750 -12.93 11.52 16.18
N CYS A 751 -12.12 10.45 16.16
CA CYS A 751 -12.54 9.14 15.69
C CYS A 751 -13.70 8.55 16.50
N MET A 752 -13.63 8.65 17.83
CA MET A 752 -14.67 8.16 18.72
C MET A 752 -15.99 8.87 18.47
N ILE A 753 -15.98 10.20 18.39
CA ILE A 753 -17.19 10.98 18.14
C ILE A 753 -17.78 10.67 16.75
N MET A 754 -16.95 10.51 15.71
CA MET A 754 -17.41 10.12 14.38
C MET A 754 -18.07 8.75 14.37
N MET A 755 -17.57 7.80 15.18
CA MET A 755 -18.20 6.50 15.37
C MET A 755 -19.57 6.63 15.99
N GLU A 756 -19.70 7.40 17.08
CA GLU A 756 -20.97 7.64 17.77
C GLU A 756 -22.02 8.26 16.83
N MET A 757 -21.60 9.24 16.01
CA MET A 757 -22.46 9.86 15.00
C MET A 757 -22.89 8.87 13.90
N THR A 758 -21.99 7.98 13.50
CA THR A 758 -22.28 6.95 12.50
C THR A 758 -23.21 5.87 13.06
N ASP A 759 -23.03 5.46 14.31
CA ASP A 759 -23.92 4.51 14.98
C ASP A 759 -25.32 5.08 15.20
N PHE A 760 -25.42 6.39 15.45
CA PHE A 760 -26.71 7.09 15.54
C PHE A 760 -27.55 6.94 14.26
N THR A 761 -26.95 6.94 13.08
CA THR A 761 -27.70 6.75 11.81
C THR A 761 -28.40 5.39 11.71
N ARG A 762 -28.00 4.42 12.53
CA ARG A 762 -28.59 3.08 12.62
C ARG A 762 -29.47 2.91 13.88
N GLY A 763 -29.74 3.99 14.60
CA GLY A 763 -30.43 3.93 15.89
C GLY A 763 -29.66 3.21 16.98
N LYS A 764 -28.32 3.15 16.88
CA LYS A 764 -27.41 2.52 17.85
C LYS A 764 -26.49 3.59 18.46
N GLY A 765 -25.77 3.23 19.50
CA GLY A 765 -24.78 4.11 20.13
C GLY A 765 -25.35 4.98 21.27
N PRO A 766 -24.53 5.84 21.87
CA PRO A 766 -24.88 6.67 23.02
C PRO A 766 -25.73 7.88 22.65
N LEU A 767 -25.64 8.39 21.43
CA LEU A 767 -26.39 9.57 20.97
C LEU A 767 -27.87 9.17 20.76
N LYS A 768 -28.79 9.93 21.38
CA LYS A 768 -30.23 9.60 21.36
C LYS A 768 -31.04 10.60 20.57
N THR A 769 -30.58 11.84 20.49
CA THR A 769 -31.33 12.98 19.92
C THR A 769 -30.50 13.62 18.80
N THR A 770 -31.18 14.38 17.93
CA THR A 770 -30.51 15.20 16.92
C THR A 770 -29.68 16.33 17.52
N MET A 771 -30.04 16.79 18.71
CA MET A 771 -29.22 17.75 19.46
C MET A 771 -27.89 17.13 19.90
N ASP A 772 -27.89 15.85 20.28
CA ASP A 772 -26.66 15.14 20.61
C ASP A 772 -25.72 15.08 19.40
N VAL A 773 -26.25 14.81 18.19
CA VAL A 773 -25.48 14.82 16.95
C VAL A 773 -24.94 16.22 16.62
N ILE A 774 -25.71 17.26 16.82
CA ILE A 774 -25.27 18.65 16.64
C ILE A 774 -24.14 19.00 17.63
N ASN A 775 -24.28 18.59 18.89
CA ASN A 775 -23.26 18.79 19.89
C ASN A 775 -21.99 17.97 19.59
N ALA A 776 -22.14 16.73 19.13
CA ALA A 776 -21.04 15.90 18.65
C ALA A 776 -20.30 16.56 17.47
N ALA A 777 -21.03 17.11 16.48
CA ALA A 777 -20.43 17.82 15.37
C ALA A 777 -19.69 19.11 15.79
N LYS A 778 -20.21 19.82 16.82
CA LYS A 778 -19.50 20.97 17.40
C LYS A 778 -18.20 20.56 18.07
N ARG A 779 -18.22 19.47 18.86
CA ARG A 779 -17.02 18.92 19.52
C ARG A 779 -15.98 18.54 18.48
N ILE A 780 -16.38 17.86 17.38
CA ILE A 780 -15.47 17.56 16.27
C ILE A 780 -14.86 18.83 15.68
N SER A 781 -15.64 19.88 15.47
CA SER A 781 -15.12 21.16 14.95
C SER A 781 -14.12 21.81 15.90
N GLU A 782 -14.34 21.71 17.21
CA GLU A 782 -13.41 22.19 18.23
C GLU A 782 -12.10 21.40 18.23
N PHE A 783 -12.20 20.07 18.16
CA PHE A 783 -11.03 19.19 18.05
C PHE A 783 -10.29 19.38 16.72
N GLY A 784 -11.01 19.54 15.62
CA GLY A 784 -10.42 19.84 14.31
C GLY A 784 -9.64 21.17 14.32
N SER A 785 -10.15 22.20 15.00
CA SER A 785 -9.47 23.48 15.20
C SER A 785 -8.20 23.36 16.06
N LYS A 786 -8.23 22.49 17.08
CA LYS A 786 -7.04 22.20 17.90
C LYS A 786 -6.00 21.43 17.10
N LEU A 787 -6.41 20.43 16.34
CA LEU A 787 -5.55 19.65 15.46
C LEU A 787 -4.89 20.54 14.41
N ASP A 788 -5.66 21.43 13.77
CA ASP A 788 -5.16 22.42 12.83
C ASP A 788 -4.08 23.31 13.46
N LYS A 789 -4.31 23.78 14.69
CA LYS A 789 -3.34 24.62 15.40
C LYS A 789 -2.02 23.91 15.67
N PHE A 790 -2.05 22.68 16.21
CA PHE A 790 -0.83 21.94 16.51
C PHE A 790 -0.07 21.55 15.24
N ALA A 791 -0.78 21.07 14.24
CA ALA A 791 -0.14 20.64 13.00
C ALA A 791 0.37 21.81 12.14
N LYS A 792 -0.26 23.00 12.21
CA LYS A 792 0.29 24.23 11.62
C LYS A 792 1.57 24.66 12.29
N GLN A 793 1.67 24.58 13.59
CA GLN A 793 2.92 24.88 14.30
C GLN A 793 4.05 23.93 13.86
N ILE A 794 3.72 22.66 13.56
CA ILE A 794 4.69 21.73 13.00
C ILE A 794 5.07 22.13 11.56
N ALA A 795 4.08 22.50 10.73
CA ALA A 795 4.30 22.94 9.36
C ALA A 795 5.18 24.22 9.29
N ASP A 796 4.97 25.16 10.24
CA ASP A 796 5.75 26.40 10.32
C ASP A 796 7.22 26.17 10.69
N GLN A 797 7.51 25.07 11.40
CA GLN A 797 8.87 24.63 11.72
C GLN A 797 9.57 23.89 10.55
N CYS A 798 8.82 23.52 9.50
CA CYS A 798 9.37 22.86 8.33
C CYS A 798 9.85 23.85 7.27
N PRO A 799 10.97 23.59 6.59
CA PRO A 799 11.35 24.32 5.41
C PRO A 799 10.31 24.16 4.29
N GLU A 800 10.32 25.06 3.31
CA GLU A 800 9.45 24.91 2.13
C GLU A 800 9.74 23.59 1.42
N SER A 801 8.76 22.70 1.42
CA SER A 801 8.91 21.34 0.92
C SER A 801 7.55 20.75 0.56
N THR A 802 7.56 19.67 -0.21
CA THR A 802 6.34 18.89 -0.52
C THR A 802 5.63 18.44 0.75
N THR A 803 6.38 18.01 1.76
CA THR A 803 5.83 17.58 3.06
C THR A 803 5.08 18.69 3.78
N LYS A 804 5.58 19.93 3.75
CA LYS A 804 4.89 21.09 4.31
C LYS A 804 3.60 21.38 3.57
N ASN A 805 3.66 21.38 2.23
CA ASN A 805 2.51 21.64 1.39
C ASN A 805 1.44 20.57 1.53
N ASP A 806 1.83 19.30 1.64
CA ASP A 806 0.92 18.18 1.89
C ASP A 806 0.23 18.34 3.26
N LEU A 807 0.99 18.66 4.31
CA LEU A 807 0.42 18.86 5.64
C LEU A 807 -0.59 20.01 5.66
N ILE A 808 -0.26 21.16 5.07
CA ILE A 808 -1.17 22.30 4.97
C ILE A 808 -2.43 21.93 4.17
N SER A 809 -2.27 21.18 3.09
CA SER A 809 -3.37 20.69 2.26
C SER A 809 -4.32 19.74 3.02
N TYR A 810 -3.78 18.86 3.87
CA TYR A 810 -4.61 17.97 4.71
C TYR A 810 -5.32 18.73 5.83
N LEU A 811 -4.70 19.74 6.41
CA LEU A 811 -5.33 20.61 7.41
C LEU A 811 -6.51 21.40 6.83
N ALA A 812 -6.36 21.92 5.62
CA ALA A 812 -7.44 22.57 4.91
C ALA A 812 -8.64 21.62 4.69
N ARG A 813 -8.38 20.34 4.39
CA ARG A 813 -9.42 19.30 4.27
C ARG A 813 -10.11 19.00 5.59
N ILE A 814 -9.38 18.92 6.70
CA ILE A 814 -9.99 18.73 8.03
C ILE A 814 -10.96 19.86 8.33
N THR A 815 -10.55 21.10 8.13
CA THR A 815 -11.41 22.28 8.32
C THR A 815 -12.65 22.20 7.45
N LEU A 816 -12.49 21.86 6.17
CA LEU A 816 -13.59 21.68 5.20
C LEU A 816 -14.60 20.62 5.67
N TYR A 817 -14.11 19.43 6.04
CA TYR A 817 -15.00 18.32 6.42
C TYR A 817 -15.63 18.50 7.80
N CYS A 818 -14.94 19.15 8.74
CA CYS A 818 -15.55 19.57 10.01
C CYS A 818 -16.74 20.55 9.77
N HIS A 819 -16.58 21.47 8.83
CA HIS A 819 -17.66 22.38 8.45
C HIS A 819 -18.79 21.65 7.72
N GLN A 820 -18.47 20.74 6.82
CA GLN A 820 -19.46 19.91 6.14
C GLN A 820 -20.26 19.07 7.13
N LEU A 821 -19.59 18.43 8.09
CA LEU A 821 -20.24 17.64 9.13
C LEU A 821 -21.15 18.50 10.01
N ASN A 822 -20.73 19.71 10.37
CA ASN A 822 -21.53 20.65 11.15
C ASN A 822 -22.78 21.13 10.38
N ILE A 823 -22.67 21.37 9.07
CA ILE A 823 -23.80 21.72 8.22
C ILE A 823 -24.80 20.55 8.12
N THR A 824 -24.31 19.36 7.79
CA THR A 824 -25.15 18.16 7.63
C THR A 824 -25.88 17.78 8.92
N SER A 825 -25.24 17.94 10.08
CA SER A 825 -25.87 17.69 11.38
C SER A 825 -27.02 18.66 11.68
N LYS A 826 -26.88 19.94 11.35
CA LYS A 826 -27.90 20.97 11.58
C LYS A 826 -29.08 20.87 10.65
N VAL A 827 -28.87 20.54 9.39
CA VAL A 827 -29.94 20.37 8.39
C VAL A 827 -30.88 19.24 8.80
N LYS A 828 -30.34 18.15 9.36
CA LYS A 828 -31.17 17.06 9.89
C LYS A 828 -32.06 17.49 11.07
N ALA A 829 -31.60 18.40 11.93
CA ALA A 829 -32.36 18.90 13.05
C ALA A 829 -33.53 19.84 12.61
N ASP A 830 -33.28 20.68 11.62
CA ASP A 830 -34.29 21.65 11.16
C ASP A 830 -35.42 21.02 10.32
N VAL A 831 -35.16 19.97 9.60
CA VAL A 831 -36.18 19.25 8.79
C VAL A 831 -37.16 18.45 9.64
N GLN A 832 -36.76 17.99 10.83
CA GLN A 832 -37.66 17.30 11.77
C GLN A 832 -38.77 18.19 12.34
N ASN A 833 -38.62 19.52 12.29
CA ASN A 833 -39.58 20.46 12.86
C ASN A 833 -40.61 21.00 11.85
N ILE A 834 -40.54 20.69 10.56
CA ILE A 834 -41.29 21.46 9.53
C ILE A 834 -42.40 20.71 8.82
N SER A 835 -42.43 19.37 8.79
CA SER A 835 -43.52 18.65 8.09
C SER A 835 -43.51 17.13 8.27
N GLY A 836 -44.72 16.59 8.44
CA GLY A 836 -44.97 15.16 8.63
C GLY A 836 -44.57 14.20 7.46
N ASN A 837 -43.72 14.64 6.53
CA ASN A 837 -43.17 13.83 5.46
C ASN A 837 -41.66 13.59 5.67
N LEU A 838 -41.37 12.84 6.71
CA LEU A 838 -40.00 12.61 7.21
C LEU A 838 -39.17 11.58 6.43
N ILE A 839 -39.75 10.83 5.50
CA ILE A 839 -39.17 9.56 5.05
C ILE A 839 -38.10 9.77 3.97
N VAL A 840 -38.28 10.71 3.04
CA VAL A 840 -37.37 10.88 1.89
C VAL A 840 -36.11 11.73 2.23
N SER A 841 -36.23 12.65 3.16
CA SER A 841 -35.10 13.50 3.60
C SER A 841 -34.15 12.81 4.60
N GLY A 842 -34.57 11.72 5.22
CA GLY A 842 -33.81 10.97 6.24
C GLY A 842 -32.62 10.21 5.67
N LEU A 843 -32.76 9.56 4.52
CA LEU A 843 -31.71 8.74 3.89
C LEU A 843 -30.56 9.61 3.38
N ASP A 844 -30.86 10.66 2.62
CA ASP A 844 -29.84 11.58 2.08
C ASP A 844 -29.07 12.30 3.18
N SER A 845 -29.73 12.56 4.31
CA SER A 845 -29.08 13.16 5.47
C SER A 845 -28.15 12.17 6.19
N ALA A 846 -28.58 10.91 6.34
CA ALA A 846 -27.79 9.87 6.99
C ALA A 846 -26.55 9.49 6.15
N THR A 847 -26.75 9.26 4.84
CA THR A 847 -25.64 8.94 3.93
C THR A 847 -24.66 10.11 3.80
N SER A 848 -25.16 11.36 3.74
CA SER A 848 -24.30 12.56 3.72
C SER A 848 -23.50 12.72 5.01
N LEU A 849 -24.08 12.37 6.18
CA LEU A 849 -23.40 12.41 7.46
C LEU A 849 -22.29 11.36 7.53
N ILE A 850 -22.58 10.12 7.11
CA ILE A 850 -21.60 9.02 7.09
C ILE A 850 -20.46 9.35 6.12
N GLN A 851 -20.77 9.87 4.93
CA GLN A 851 -19.77 10.24 3.95
C GLN A 851 -18.88 11.40 4.44
N ALA A 852 -19.46 12.40 5.09
CA ALA A 852 -18.68 13.49 5.69
C ALA A 852 -17.76 12.97 6.81
N ALA A 853 -18.24 12.05 7.65
CA ALA A 853 -17.44 11.42 8.70
C ALA A 853 -16.29 10.59 8.12
N LYS A 854 -16.55 9.80 7.05
CA LYS A 854 -15.55 9.02 6.34
C LYS A 854 -14.43 9.89 5.75
N ASN A 855 -14.80 10.98 5.06
CA ASN A 855 -13.86 11.92 4.47
C ASN A 855 -13.01 12.61 5.54
N LEU A 856 -13.61 12.99 6.67
CA LEU A 856 -12.90 13.57 7.79
C LEU A 856 -11.93 12.57 8.41
N MET A 857 -12.36 11.31 8.62
CA MET A 857 -11.51 10.25 9.15
C MET A 857 -10.24 10.08 8.33
N ASN A 858 -10.39 9.96 7.01
CA ASN A 858 -9.26 9.81 6.10
C ASN A 858 -8.31 11.02 6.16
N SER A 859 -8.86 12.24 6.25
CA SER A 859 -8.04 13.45 6.37
C SER A 859 -7.29 13.52 7.70
N VAL A 860 -7.88 13.04 8.79
CA VAL A 860 -7.20 12.95 10.10
C VAL A 860 -6.04 11.96 10.04
N VAL A 861 -6.23 10.77 9.42
CA VAL A 861 -5.14 9.79 9.21
C VAL A 861 -3.97 10.42 8.45
N LEU A 862 -4.26 11.09 7.34
CA LEU A 862 -3.24 11.73 6.51
C LEU A 862 -2.53 12.86 7.26
N THR A 863 -3.26 13.64 8.07
CA THR A 863 -2.68 14.69 8.92
C THR A 863 -1.77 14.11 9.99
N VAL A 864 -2.15 13.03 10.66
CA VAL A 864 -1.30 12.35 11.65
C VAL A 864 -0.01 11.87 10.99
N LYS A 865 -0.10 11.18 9.85
CA LYS A 865 1.07 10.71 9.08
C LYS A 865 1.98 11.86 8.67
N SER A 866 1.43 12.90 8.07
CA SER A 866 2.21 14.04 7.59
C SER A 866 2.79 14.88 8.72
N SER A 867 2.09 15.02 9.86
CA SER A 867 2.62 15.71 11.05
C SER A 867 3.82 14.96 11.64
N TYR A 868 3.76 13.62 11.65
CA TYR A 868 4.90 12.79 12.05
C TYR A 868 6.09 13.00 11.12
N VAL A 869 5.89 12.89 9.81
CA VAL A 869 6.95 13.09 8.81
C VAL A 869 7.52 14.51 8.90
N ALA A 870 6.65 15.53 8.99
CA ALA A 870 7.07 16.94 9.06
C ALA A 870 7.88 17.24 10.34
N SER A 871 7.47 16.69 11.49
CA SER A 871 8.16 16.92 12.75
C SER A 871 9.49 16.18 12.89
N THR A 872 9.78 15.19 12.03
CA THR A 872 10.90 14.27 12.19
C THR A 872 11.91 14.31 11.04
N LYS A 873 11.50 14.70 9.83
CA LYS A 873 12.33 14.69 8.62
C LYS A 873 13.38 15.82 8.58
N TYR A 874 13.11 16.95 9.24
CA TYR A 874 13.96 18.12 9.12
C TYR A 874 14.66 18.44 10.45
N PRO A 875 15.99 18.59 10.45
CA PRO A 875 16.72 18.99 11.63
C PRO A 875 16.32 20.41 12.06
N ARG A 876 16.02 20.58 13.34
CA ARG A 876 15.70 21.88 13.92
C ARG A 876 16.97 22.72 13.95
N GLY A 877 16.99 23.81 13.22
CA GLY A 877 18.11 24.74 13.20
C GLY A 877 18.34 25.37 14.58
N GLY A 878 19.41 25.03 15.23
CA GLY A 878 20.26 25.85 16.12
C GLY A 878 19.73 26.41 17.43
N GLN A 879 18.49 26.16 17.86
CA GLN A 879 18.02 26.56 19.22
C GLN A 879 17.22 25.43 19.88
N PRO A 880 17.35 25.21 21.20
CA PRO A 880 16.62 24.20 21.95
C PRO A 880 15.18 24.65 22.19
N ILE A 881 14.34 24.58 21.15
CA ILE A 881 12.90 24.76 21.29
C ILE A 881 12.32 23.38 21.67
N SER A 882 11.59 23.32 22.79
CA SER A 882 10.89 22.10 23.18
C SER A 882 9.99 21.58 22.04
N PRO A 883 9.93 20.26 21.80
CA PRO A 883 9.09 19.69 20.75
C PRO A 883 7.62 20.02 21.01
N ILE A 884 6.89 20.43 19.95
CA ILE A 884 5.46 20.73 20.01
C ILE A 884 4.68 19.48 20.43
N VAL A 885 5.07 18.32 19.90
CA VAL A 885 4.56 17.00 20.25
C VAL A 885 5.71 16.01 20.33
N VAL A 886 5.57 15.00 21.19
CA VAL A 886 6.57 13.93 21.34
C VAL A 886 6.04 12.67 20.69
N TRP A 887 6.69 12.23 19.61
CA TRP A 887 6.37 10.97 18.95
C TRP A 887 7.11 9.82 19.65
N ARG A 888 6.37 9.04 20.42
CA ARG A 888 6.87 7.81 21.04
C ARG A 888 6.03 6.65 20.52
N MET A 889 6.67 5.59 20.07
CA MET A 889 5.95 4.34 19.83
C MET A 889 5.41 3.80 21.15
N LYS A 890 4.19 3.28 21.10
CA LYS A 890 3.56 2.64 22.26
C LYS A 890 4.40 1.42 22.60
N ALA A 891 4.99 1.41 23.78
CA ALA A 891 5.66 0.21 24.29
C ALA A 891 4.62 -0.92 24.38
N PRO A 892 4.97 -2.17 24.05
CA PRO A 892 4.11 -3.31 24.36
C PRO A 892 3.78 -3.26 25.85
N GLU A 893 2.50 -3.31 26.18
CA GLU A 893 2.05 -3.34 27.57
C GLU A 893 2.68 -4.54 28.23
N LYS A 894 3.40 -4.29 29.31
CA LYS A 894 4.03 -5.27 30.19
C LYS A 894 5.45 -5.72 29.84
N LYS A 895 6.42 -4.81 30.04
CA LYS A 895 7.70 -5.16 30.68
C LYS A 895 8.36 -3.93 31.29
N PRO A 896 8.89 -4.00 32.51
CA PRO A 896 9.74 -2.94 33.05
C PRO A 896 11.01 -2.89 32.21
N LEU A 897 11.21 -1.76 31.53
CA LEU A 897 12.46 -1.43 30.88
C LEU A 897 13.54 -1.30 31.94
N VAL A 898 14.36 -2.32 32.13
CA VAL A 898 15.66 -2.16 32.77
C VAL A 898 16.48 -1.31 31.82
N ARG A 899 16.57 0.00 32.13
CA ARG A 899 17.55 0.88 31.49
C ARG A 899 18.95 0.43 31.94
N ARG A 900 19.63 -0.36 31.10
CA ARG A 900 21.09 -0.31 31.10
C ARG A 900 21.45 0.99 30.37
N GLU A 901 22.11 1.90 31.09
CA GLU A 901 22.76 3.05 30.49
C GLU A 901 23.90 2.51 29.61
N LYS A 902 23.58 2.24 28.33
CA LYS A 902 24.63 2.16 27.31
C LYS A 902 24.91 3.59 26.85
N PRO A 903 26.20 3.94 26.60
CA PRO A 903 26.55 5.28 26.15
C PRO A 903 25.70 5.64 24.93
N GLU A 904 25.14 6.86 24.90
CA GLU A 904 24.27 7.37 23.82
C GLU A 904 24.91 7.35 22.42
N GLU A 905 26.22 7.14 22.36
CA GLU A 905 27.04 7.13 21.14
C GLU A 905 26.83 5.91 20.23
N VAL A 906 26.16 4.84 20.68
CA VAL A 906 26.06 3.57 19.94
C VAL A 906 24.70 3.36 19.27
N ARG A 907 23.67 4.16 19.56
CA ARG A 907 22.34 4.01 18.95
C ARG A 907 22.20 4.93 17.76
N ALA A 908 22.07 4.32 16.58
CA ALA A 908 21.66 5.03 15.38
C ALA A 908 20.24 5.56 15.53
N LYS A 909 20.04 6.80 15.12
CA LYS A 909 18.71 7.36 14.95
C LYS A 909 18.20 6.89 13.61
N VAL A 910 17.15 6.07 13.62
CA VAL A 910 16.37 5.79 12.40
C VAL A 910 15.95 7.15 11.81
N ARG A 911 16.18 7.37 10.53
CA ARG A 911 15.58 8.49 9.82
C ARG A 911 14.08 8.37 9.99
N ARG A 912 13.51 9.16 10.88
CA ARG A 912 12.08 9.20 11.12
C ARG A 912 11.40 9.67 9.84
N GLY A 913 10.72 8.76 9.15
CA GLY A 913 10.18 8.97 7.80
C GLY A 913 10.81 8.11 6.72
N SER A 914 11.85 7.33 7.04
CA SER A 914 12.26 6.20 6.25
C SER A 914 11.63 4.88 6.79
N GLN A 915 10.32 4.80 6.82
CA GLN A 915 9.78 3.64 6.13
C GLN A 915 10.42 3.71 4.73
N LYS A 916 11.15 2.66 4.34
CA LYS A 916 11.74 2.43 3.00
C LYS A 916 10.91 3.22 2.02
N ARG A 917 11.47 4.19 1.31
CA ARG A 917 10.73 5.15 0.49
C ARG A 917 9.48 4.48 -0.04
N ASN A 918 8.35 4.64 0.65
CA ASN A 918 7.06 4.22 0.14
C ASN A 918 6.68 5.21 -0.97
N ILE A 919 7.49 5.18 -2.00
CA ILE A 919 6.97 5.42 -3.33
C ILE A 919 5.95 4.32 -3.48
N ALA A 920 4.67 4.69 -3.63
CA ALA A 920 3.64 3.68 -3.93
C ALA A 920 4.27 2.65 -4.86
N PRO A 921 4.27 1.34 -4.54
CA PRO A 921 5.13 0.33 -5.18
C PRO A 921 5.09 0.40 -6.70
N ILE A 922 3.94 0.78 -7.23
CA ILE A 922 3.68 0.94 -8.66
C ILE A 922 4.26 2.25 -9.21
N LYS A 923 4.45 3.29 -8.39
CA LYS A 923 5.16 4.51 -8.79
C LYS A 923 6.67 4.25 -8.92
N ALA A 924 7.22 3.37 -8.10
CA ALA A 924 8.59 2.87 -8.26
C ALA A 924 8.77 2.14 -9.59
N LEU A 925 7.81 1.30 -10.01
CA LEU A 925 7.82 0.66 -11.34
C LEU A 925 7.84 1.67 -12.49
N SER A 926 7.16 2.81 -12.37
CA SER A 926 7.14 3.84 -13.42
C SER A 926 8.43 4.68 -13.45
N GLU A 927 9.14 4.81 -12.32
CA GLU A 927 10.41 5.55 -12.20
C GLU A 927 11.61 4.70 -12.59
N PHE A 928 11.61 3.40 -12.29
CA PHE A 928 12.68 2.46 -12.71
C PHE A 928 12.76 2.23 -14.24
N GLN A 929 11.73 2.61 -14.99
CA GLN A 929 11.73 2.51 -16.46
C GLN A 929 12.25 3.76 -17.17
N SER A 930 12.80 4.72 -16.48
CA SER A 930 13.54 5.82 -17.08
C SER A 930 15.01 5.39 -17.18
N PRO A 931 15.52 4.93 -18.33
CA PRO A 931 16.94 4.99 -18.56
C PRO A 931 17.29 6.48 -18.53
N ALA A 932 18.32 6.80 -17.77
CA ALA A 932 18.88 8.11 -17.60
C ALA A 932 18.69 9.03 -18.82
N GLU A 933 17.94 10.10 -18.65
CA GLU A 933 18.23 11.34 -19.33
C GLU A 933 19.51 11.89 -18.72
N SER A 934 20.63 11.34 -19.14
CA SER A 934 21.94 11.90 -18.95
C SER A 934 22.82 11.48 -20.12
N VAL A 935 22.64 12.13 -21.24
CA VAL A 935 23.68 12.65 -22.14
C VAL A 935 23.09 13.87 -22.83
#